data_7b30c43d911bae1bddf601f0c8b9742e
#
_entry.id   7b30c43d911bae1bddf601f0c8b9742e
#
_cell.length_a   1.000
_cell.length_b   1.000
_cell.length_c   1.000
_cell.angle_alpha   90.00
_cell.angle_beta   90.00
_cell.angle_gamma   90.00
#
_symmetry.space_group_name_H-M   'P 1'
#
loop_
_entity.id
_entity.type
_entity.pdbx_description
1 polymer ?
#
loop_
_entity_poly.entity_id
_entity_poly.type
_entity_poly.pdbx_seq_one_letter_code
_entity_poly.pdbx_strand_id
1 'polypeptide(L)'
;MKKITLLFTAILISWFCYAQNVITGTVVDAELGSGLPGATVLVKGTSNGVSTDFNGAFTINASGSGTLVVSYVGYDSKEIAFNSGISLGNIALSASANELDGITVFGTVDFAVDRKTPVAVSTLTASDIQERIWNLELPEMLNSTPGVYATRAGGAFGDSRINVRGFDSQNTAVLINGIPVNDMENGRVYWSNWSGLTDVVSAMQVQRGLGASKLAISSVGGTINVLTKSTELTKGGKIAATVGNDGYMKTVASYNTGEMEGGHALSLLFSRVEGDGYVNGTMFEGYNYFMGYGWASEDDKHNVQVIVTGAPQVHNQRTNSFYNMADAADYEKYGIRYNYNHGYLNGQEFNWRRNFYHKPIASVNWEYKINESTNLSASAYYSVGRGGGTGDIGRLGGNYASSSRFRNEMTGEVEWDQIVNSNSGQGGNWSGGYSYNNNIDAATGLYIVNDQDERVDGVKRNGFVRRASVNSHNFVGSLINLKKELSEKLTLDFGVDLRNYRGIHYRRLDHLLGADGYRDFDNVNYSGGSAVRTTTYGSNVSDLWNVFKDTDNEEKIDYHNDGFVRWSGVFGQLEYSNDDLSVFVQGAMSNQGFQREEFFNQTPGNQKTDWKNISGGNIKGGANYNINAKSNVYVNAGTYSKQPNFDAVYINYGNNLNPDLRNEKVVGLEAGYGYRSSNFNFNVNIYKTSWKDRFLRDGVRVDGVNGNANYYGIEQVHWNWIWWCLWN
;
A
#
# COMPACT_ATOMS: atom_id res chain seq x y z
N MET A 1 61.49 44.40 -23.18
CA MET A 1 60.26 44.87 -22.54
C MET A 1 59.08 45.01 -23.51
N LYS A 2 59.18 45.64 -24.68
CA LYS A 2 58.05 45.82 -25.65
C LYS A 2 57.42 44.51 -26.15
N LYS A 3 58.19 43.43 -26.31
CA LYS A 3 57.63 42.12 -26.78
C LYS A 3 56.84 41.30 -25.70
N ILE A 4 57.19 41.51 -24.42
CA ILE A 4 56.50 40.86 -23.29
C ILE A 4 55.20 41.59 -23.01
N THR A 5 55.14 42.90 -23.15
CA THR A 5 53.92 43.70 -23.00
C THR A 5 52.88 43.35 -24.09
N LEU A 6 53.33 43.14 -25.33
CA LEU A 6 52.44 42.72 -26.42
C LEU A 6 51.91 41.32 -26.24
N LEU A 7 52.70 40.41 -25.67
CA LEU A 7 52.19 39.01 -25.34
C LEU A 7 51.18 39.05 -24.20
N PHE A 8 51.41 39.87 -23.17
CA PHE A 8 50.44 40.04 -22.08
C PHE A 8 49.16 40.73 -22.54
N THR A 9 49.24 41.68 -23.45
CA THR A 9 48.06 42.34 -24.03
C THR A 9 47.27 41.40 -24.94
N ALA A 10 47.92 40.52 -25.71
CA ALA A 10 47.29 39.52 -26.54
C ALA A 10 46.60 38.42 -25.68
N ILE A 11 47.20 38.02 -24.54
CA ILE A 11 46.60 37.08 -23.61
C ILE A 11 45.40 37.71 -22.87
N LEU A 12 45.46 38.99 -22.51
CA LEU A 12 44.35 39.72 -21.90
C LEU A 12 43.20 39.95 -22.88
N ILE A 13 43.45 40.15 -24.18
CA ILE A 13 42.43 40.31 -25.20
C ILE A 13 41.74 38.95 -25.53
N SER A 14 42.46 37.83 -25.42
CA SER A 14 41.84 36.50 -25.60
C SER A 14 40.91 36.10 -24.45
N TRP A 15 40.99 36.74 -23.29
CA TRP A 15 40.07 36.51 -22.19
C TRP A 15 38.75 37.29 -22.31
N PHE A 16 38.66 38.28 -23.18
CA PHE A 16 37.45 39.07 -23.42
C PHE A 16 36.58 38.53 -24.56
N CYS A 17 36.95 37.46 -25.26
CA CYS A 17 36.18 36.86 -26.36
C CYS A 17 35.38 35.63 -26.02
N TYR A 18 35.12 35.31 -24.77
CA TYR A 18 34.01 34.44 -24.43
C TYR A 18 32.73 35.29 -24.46
N ALA A 19 32.13 35.45 -25.63
CA ALA A 19 30.74 35.86 -25.74
C ALA A 19 29.91 34.85 -24.94
N GLN A 20 29.40 35.29 -23.80
CA GLN A 20 28.55 34.44 -22.98
C GLN A 20 27.26 34.13 -23.80
N ASN A 21 27.17 32.94 -24.31
CA ASN A 21 25.99 32.44 -24.97
C ASN A 21 24.92 32.06 -23.94
N VAL A 22 24.64 32.99 -23.03
CA VAL A 22 23.73 32.78 -21.88
C VAL A 22 22.35 33.29 -22.23
N ILE A 23 21.36 32.43 -22.08
CA ILE A 23 19.95 32.77 -22.19
C ILE A 23 19.37 32.73 -20.79
N THR A 24 18.66 33.79 -20.42
CA THR A 24 18.00 33.90 -19.12
C THR A 24 16.51 34.12 -19.29
N GLY A 25 15.70 33.75 -18.31
CA GLY A 25 14.29 34.04 -18.26
C GLY A 25 13.67 33.56 -16.94
N THR A 26 12.40 33.85 -16.77
CA THR A 26 11.65 33.41 -15.61
C THR A 26 10.38 32.69 -16.10
N VAL A 27 10.18 31.44 -15.69
CA VAL A 27 8.98 30.69 -15.99
C VAL A 27 7.95 31.01 -14.90
N VAL A 28 6.78 31.46 -15.33
CA VAL A 28 5.71 31.91 -14.42
C VAL A 28 4.39 31.24 -14.79
N ASP A 29 3.52 31.10 -13.80
CA ASP A 29 2.12 30.74 -14.01
C ASP A 29 1.39 31.85 -14.78
N ALA A 30 0.66 31.51 -15.84
CA ALA A 30 -0.01 32.47 -16.71
C ALA A 30 -1.18 33.20 -16.01
N GLU A 31 -1.79 32.59 -15.00
CA GLU A 31 -2.94 33.14 -14.28
C GLU A 31 -2.52 33.84 -12.98
N LEU A 32 -1.58 33.23 -12.23
CA LEU A 32 -1.15 33.74 -10.91
C LEU A 32 0.05 34.67 -11.01
N GLY A 33 0.84 34.62 -12.11
CA GLY A 33 2.07 35.40 -12.28
C GLY A 33 3.19 34.97 -11.33
N SER A 34 3.00 33.92 -10.54
CA SER A 34 4.02 33.40 -9.61
C SER A 34 5.06 32.58 -10.38
N GLY A 35 6.32 32.65 -9.92
CA GLY A 35 7.39 31.81 -10.50
C GLY A 35 7.10 30.33 -10.32
N LEU A 36 7.44 29.52 -11.34
CA LEU A 36 7.29 28.06 -11.31
C LEU A 36 8.66 27.40 -11.02
N PRO A 37 8.92 26.98 -9.76
CA PRO A 37 10.21 26.39 -9.38
C PRO A 37 10.30 24.95 -9.91
N GLY A 38 11.46 24.59 -10.45
CA GLY A 38 11.69 23.24 -10.99
C GLY A 38 11.12 23.01 -12.40
N ALA A 39 10.62 24.05 -13.08
CA ALA A 39 10.24 23.94 -14.48
C ALA A 39 11.45 23.57 -15.34
N THR A 40 11.28 22.68 -16.29
CA THR A 40 12.34 22.22 -17.20
C THR A 40 12.44 23.15 -18.40
N VAL A 41 13.63 23.63 -18.69
CA VAL A 41 13.98 24.44 -19.85
C VAL A 41 15.01 23.67 -20.67
N LEU A 42 14.63 23.17 -21.85
CA LEU A 42 15.46 22.29 -22.68
C LEU A 42 15.67 22.92 -24.07
N VAL A 43 16.89 22.87 -24.60
CA VAL A 43 17.15 23.22 -26.00
C VAL A 43 16.64 22.08 -26.89
N LYS A 44 15.64 22.35 -27.72
CA LYS A 44 14.97 21.38 -28.58
C LYS A 44 15.97 20.59 -29.45
N GLY A 45 15.83 19.25 -29.40
CA GLY A 45 16.70 18.34 -30.14
C GLY A 45 18.09 18.09 -29.51
N THR A 46 18.30 18.51 -28.26
CA THR A 46 19.55 18.29 -27.53
C THR A 46 19.29 17.79 -26.12
N SER A 47 20.32 17.34 -25.41
CA SER A 47 20.27 17.03 -23.97
C SER A 47 20.63 18.24 -23.09
N ASN A 48 20.76 19.45 -23.65
CA ASN A 48 21.12 20.65 -22.91
C ASN A 48 19.87 21.26 -22.27
N GLY A 49 19.69 21.06 -20.97
CA GLY A 49 18.55 21.57 -20.23
C GLY A 49 18.94 21.99 -18.80
N VAL A 50 18.11 22.85 -18.21
CA VAL A 50 18.21 23.32 -16.82
C VAL A 50 16.83 23.33 -16.18
N SER A 51 16.79 23.28 -14.86
CA SER A 51 15.56 23.53 -14.09
C SER A 51 15.56 24.96 -13.55
N THR A 52 14.38 25.55 -13.40
CA THR A 52 14.21 26.87 -12.80
C THR A 52 14.47 26.83 -11.29
N ASP A 53 14.95 27.97 -10.76
CA ASP A 53 15.13 28.18 -9.32
C ASP A 53 13.79 28.40 -8.58
N PHE A 54 13.87 28.74 -7.28
CA PHE A 54 12.71 28.96 -6.41
C PHE A 54 11.79 30.12 -6.87
N ASN A 55 12.33 31.07 -7.65
CA ASN A 55 11.58 32.20 -8.21
C ASN A 55 11.13 31.93 -9.67
N GLY A 56 11.33 30.71 -10.17
CA GLY A 56 11.07 30.36 -11.56
C GLY A 56 12.14 30.84 -12.54
N ALA A 57 13.27 31.40 -12.07
CA ALA A 57 14.33 31.94 -12.92
C ALA A 57 15.27 30.82 -13.42
N PHE A 58 15.75 30.95 -14.65
CA PHE A 58 16.70 30.02 -15.24
C PHE A 58 17.80 30.72 -15.97
N THR A 59 18.91 30.01 -16.11
CA THR A 59 20.07 30.42 -16.90
C THR A 59 20.58 29.20 -17.65
N ILE A 60 20.55 29.25 -18.99
CA ILE A 60 21.00 28.15 -19.84
C ILE A 60 22.04 28.65 -20.85
N ASN A 61 23.11 27.89 -21.06
CA ASN A 61 24.13 28.17 -22.06
C ASN A 61 23.78 27.48 -23.37
N ALA A 62 23.44 28.25 -24.39
CA ALA A 62 23.24 27.75 -25.75
C ALA A 62 23.78 28.70 -26.79
N SER A 63 24.48 28.19 -27.79
CA SER A 63 25.10 28.97 -28.85
C SER A 63 24.20 29.01 -30.10
N GLY A 64 24.22 30.21 -30.75
CA GLY A 64 23.45 30.40 -31.97
C GLY A 64 21.97 30.72 -31.76
N SER A 65 21.14 30.34 -32.70
CA SER A 65 19.68 30.45 -32.62
C SER A 65 19.05 29.05 -32.53
N GLY A 66 17.95 28.93 -31.81
CA GLY A 66 17.25 27.65 -31.61
C GLY A 66 15.89 27.84 -30.96
N THR A 67 15.32 26.75 -30.47
CA THR A 67 14.06 26.75 -29.77
C THR A 67 14.27 26.15 -28.36
N LEU A 68 13.80 26.83 -27.33
CA LEU A 68 13.65 26.24 -26.01
C LEU A 68 12.29 25.59 -25.91
N VAL A 69 12.24 24.39 -25.33
CA VAL A 69 11.02 23.74 -24.85
C VAL A 69 10.98 23.97 -23.36
N VAL A 70 9.98 24.72 -22.90
CA VAL A 70 9.74 24.98 -21.48
C VAL A 70 8.54 24.16 -21.06
N SER A 71 8.72 23.31 -20.08
CA SER A 71 7.68 22.42 -19.57
C SER A 71 7.66 22.40 -18.05
N TYR A 72 6.47 22.26 -17.48
CA TYR A 72 6.25 22.07 -16.05
C TYR A 72 5.08 21.13 -15.84
N VAL A 73 5.17 20.28 -14.82
CA VAL A 73 4.11 19.29 -14.55
C VAL A 73 2.79 20.00 -14.25
N GLY A 74 1.73 19.61 -14.97
CA GLY A 74 0.41 20.26 -14.87
C GLY A 74 0.23 21.51 -15.74
N TYR A 75 1.19 21.82 -16.63
CA TYR A 75 1.15 23.00 -17.53
C TYR A 75 1.39 22.59 -18.98
N ASP A 76 0.78 23.30 -19.89
CA ASP A 76 1.04 23.13 -21.32
C ASP A 76 2.48 23.53 -21.64
N SER A 77 3.20 22.65 -22.32
CA SER A 77 4.57 22.93 -22.77
C SER A 77 4.61 24.07 -23.79
N LYS A 78 5.59 24.94 -23.69
CA LYS A 78 5.74 26.10 -24.57
C LYS A 78 7.05 26.08 -25.31
N GLU A 79 7.01 26.25 -26.62
CA GLU A 79 8.18 26.40 -27.46
C GLU A 79 8.48 27.89 -27.69
N ILE A 80 9.74 28.31 -27.46
CA ILE A 80 10.19 29.69 -27.54
C ILE A 80 11.46 29.75 -28.35
N ALA A 81 11.42 30.48 -29.46
CA ALA A 81 12.62 30.74 -30.25
C ALA A 81 13.59 31.68 -29.47
N PHE A 82 14.86 31.36 -29.52
CA PHE A 82 15.90 32.19 -28.91
C PHE A 82 17.05 32.49 -29.87
N ASN A 83 17.75 33.56 -29.56
CA ASN A 83 19.10 33.86 -30.06
C ASN A 83 20.04 33.91 -28.87
N SER A 84 21.32 33.55 -29.04
CA SER A 84 22.31 33.57 -27.95
C SER A 84 22.46 34.96 -27.32
N GLY A 85 22.60 34.95 -25.98
CA GLY A 85 22.86 36.20 -25.22
C GLY A 85 21.62 37.06 -24.95
N ILE A 86 20.39 36.47 -25.01
CA ILE A 86 19.13 37.20 -24.80
C ILE A 86 18.49 36.85 -23.45
N SER A 87 17.81 37.83 -22.86
CA SER A 87 16.87 37.60 -21.80
C SER A 87 15.46 37.47 -22.38
N LEU A 88 14.79 36.33 -22.12
CA LEU A 88 13.46 36.04 -22.63
C LEU A 88 12.33 36.62 -21.75
N GLY A 89 12.69 37.26 -20.64
CA GLY A 89 11.72 37.82 -19.70
C GLY A 89 10.84 36.71 -19.05
N ASN A 90 9.58 37.05 -18.80
CA ASN A 90 8.62 36.10 -18.23
C ASN A 90 8.03 35.19 -19.29
N ILE A 91 8.18 33.90 -19.09
CA ILE A 91 7.61 32.82 -19.91
C ILE A 91 6.41 32.28 -19.16
N ALA A 92 5.23 32.73 -19.53
CA ALA A 92 4.00 32.29 -18.91
C ALA A 92 3.58 30.92 -19.49
N LEU A 93 3.42 29.93 -18.61
CA LEU A 93 2.81 28.64 -18.92
C LEU A 93 1.36 28.67 -18.41
N SER A 94 0.44 28.18 -19.23
CA SER A 94 -0.94 28.00 -18.83
C SER A 94 -1.10 26.64 -18.15
N ALA A 95 -1.87 26.59 -17.08
CA ALA A 95 -2.23 25.29 -16.49
C ALA A 95 -2.94 24.46 -17.55
N SER A 96 -2.48 23.23 -17.74
CA SER A 96 -3.12 22.33 -18.70
C SER A 96 -4.55 22.07 -18.28
N ALA A 97 -5.50 22.28 -19.19
CA ALA A 97 -6.90 21.96 -18.97
C ALA A 97 -7.12 20.46 -18.73
N ASN A 98 -6.14 19.66 -19.14
CA ASN A 98 -6.02 18.24 -18.84
C ASN A 98 -4.88 18.06 -17.83
N GLU A 99 -5.17 18.13 -16.54
CA GLU A 99 -4.21 17.83 -15.44
C GLU A 99 -3.53 16.46 -15.59
N LEU A 100 -3.90 15.68 -16.59
CA LEU A 100 -3.45 14.31 -16.86
C LEU A 100 -2.68 14.16 -18.19
N ASP A 101 -2.49 15.21 -18.99
CA ASP A 101 -1.81 15.11 -20.32
C ASP A 101 -0.31 14.71 -20.23
N GLY A 102 0.26 14.65 -19.03
CA GLY A 102 1.62 14.12 -18.79
C GLY A 102 1.64 12.78 -18.04
N ILE A 103 0.47 12.18 -17.77
CA ILE A 103 0.39 10.90 -17.08
C ILE A 103 -0.03 9.83 -18.06
N THR A 104 0.92 9.07 -18.59
CA THR A 104 0.61 7.87 -19.35
C THR A 104 0.09 6.81 -18.39
N VAL A 105 -1.21 6.56 -18.45
CA VAL A 105 -1.88 5.52 -17.68
C VAL A 105 -1.71 4.21 -18.44
N PHE A 106 -0.86 3.33 -17.93
CA PHE A 106 -0.77 1.96 -18.41
C PHE A 106 -1.81 1.09 -17.71
N GLY A 107 -2.49 0.29 -18.48
CA GLY A 107 -3.43 -0.68 -17.97
C GLY A 107 -4.89 -0.31 -18.18
N THR A 108 -5.74 -1.14 -17.62
CA THR A 108 -7.19 -1.14 -17.84
C THR A 108 -7.95 -0.12 -17.01
N VAL A 109 -7.27 0.74 -16.23
CA VAL A 109 -7.91 1.68 -15.31
C VAL A 109 -7.63 3.11 -15.74
N ASP A 110 -8.62 3.78 -16.28
CA ASP A 110 -8.57 5.21 -16.53
C ASP A 110 -8.71 5.99 -15.20
N PHE A 111 -7.98 7.07 -15.04
CA PHE A 111 -8.27 8.06 -14.03
C PHE A 111 -9.61 8.74 -14.32
N ALA A 112 -10.35 9.04 -13.25
CA ALA A 112 -11.51 9.89 -13.35
C ALA A 112 -11.05 11.29 -13.76
N VAL A 113 -11.66 11.81 -14.80
CA VAL A 113 -11.40 13.16 -15.32
C VAL A 113 -12.33 14.12 -14.62
N ASP A 114 -11.76 15.17 -14.02
CA ASP A 114 -12.56 16.22 -13.36
C ASP A 114 -13.55 16.85 -14.36
N ARG A 115 -14.77 17.11 -13.89
CA ARG A 115 -15.88 17.68 -14.67
C ARG A 115 -16.38 16.85 -15.87
N LYS A 116 -15.83 15.64 -16.08
CA LYS A 116 -16.35 14.65 -17.02
C LYS A 116 -16.88 13.43 -16.28
N THR A 117 -16.07 12.86 -15.42
CA THR A 117 -16.48 11.68 -14.62
C THR A 117 -17.36 12.15 -13.44
N PRO A 118 -18.60 11.66 -13.31
CA PRO A 118 -19.54 12.12 -12.28
C PRO A 118 -19.27 11.49 -10.91
N VAL A 119 -18.08 11.71 -10.36
CA VAL A 119 -17.62 11.21 -9.06
C VAL A 119 -16.82 12.27 -8.33
N ALA A 120 -16.85 12.21 -7.00
CA ALA A 120 -15.94 13.01 -6.20
C ALA A 120 -14.53 12.47 -6.31
N VAL A 121 -13.64 13.20 -6.93
CA VAL A 121 -12.25 12.81 -7.19
C VAL A 121 -11.27 13.80 -6.54
N SER A 122 -10.12 13.30 -6.13
CA SER A 122 -8.95 14.09 -5.75
C SER A 122 -7.70 13.43 -6.30
N THR A 123 -6.88 14.18 -6.99
CA THR A 123 -5.63 13.70 -7.58
C THR A 123 -4.46 14.38 -6.88
N LEU A 124 -3.46 13.61 -6.50
CA LEU A 124 -2.14 14.07 -6.07
C LEU A 124 -1.18 13.87 -7.24
N THR A 125 -0.59 14.95 -7.69
CA THR A 125 0.42 14.94 -8.77
C THR A 125 1.79 14.49 -8.24
N ALA A 126 2.73 14.23 -9.15
CA ALA A 126 4.11 13.93 -8.77
C ALA A 126 4.75 15.05 -7.94
N SER A 127 4.42 16.31 -8.22
CA SER A 127 4.88 17.48 -7.46
C SER A 127 4.36 17.45 -6.03
N ASP A 128 3.04 17.28 -5.85
CA ASP A 128 2.39 17.19 -4.52
C ASP A 128 3.00 16.06 -3.68
N ILE A 129 3.28 14.94 -4.33
CA ILE A 129 3.89 13.77 -3.69
C ILE A 129 5.32 14.09 -3.26
N GLN A 130 6.14 14.69 -4.13
CA GLN A 130 7.52 15.03 -3.82
C GLN A 130 7.65 16.04 -2.70
N GLU A 131 6.75 17.00 -2.60
CA GLU A 131 6.73 17.99 -1.52
C GLU A 131 6.39 17.39 -0.14
N ARG A 132 5.64 16.29 -0.11
CA ARG A 132 5.11 15.69 1.14
C ARG A 132 5.81 14.42 1.57
N ILE A 133 6.60 13.79 0.70
CA ILE A 133 7.07 12.40 0.85
C ILE A 133 8.11 12.18 1.96
N TRP A 134 8.73 13.22 2.49
CA TRP A 134 9.92 13.16 3.36
C TRP A 134 10.00 11.93 4.26
N ASN A 135 9.14 11.82 5.27
CA ASN A 135 9.04 10.71 6.21
C ASN A 135 7.60 10.15 6.31
N LEU A 136 6.69 10.57 5.44
CA LEU A 136 5.31 10.12 5.42
C LEU A 136 5.20 8.78 4.71
N GLU A 137 4.31 7.93 5.21
CA GLU A 137 3.87 6.74 4.50
C GLU A 137 2.81 7.10 3.45
N LEU A 138 2.64 6.24 2.45
CA LEU A 138 1.71 6.48 1.33
C LEU A 138 0.29 6.87 1.80
N PRO A 139 -0.34 6.19 2.79
CA PRO A 139 -1.65 6.59 3.27
C PRO A 139 -1.70 7.99 3.89
N GLU A 140 -0.66 8.39 4.59
CA GLU A 140 -0.62 9.68 5.29
C GLU A 140 -0.61 10.87 4.33
N MET A 141 -0.02 10.69 3.14
CA MET A 141 -0.05 11.73 2.10
C MET A 141 -1.48 12.07 1.67
N LEU A 142 -2.42 11.15 1.85
CA LEU A 142 -3.82 11.33 1.53
C LEU A 142 -4.62 12.05 2.63
N ASN A 143 -4.04 12.35 3.79
CA ASN A 143 -4.76 13.04 4.89
C ASN A 143 -5.25 14.44 4.53
N SER A 144 -4.64 15.10 3.56
CA SER A 144 -5.15 16.37 3.01
C SER A 144 -6.31 16.18 2.03
N THR A 145 -6.63 14.94 1.66
CA THR A 145 -7.74 14.63 0.74
C THR A 145 -9.07 14.64 1.50
N PRO A 146 -10.07 15.40 1.07
CA PRO A 146 -11.37 15.44 1.73
C PRO A 146 -11.98 14.05 1.91
N GLY A 147 -12.46 13.74 3.12
CA GLY A 147 -13.08 12.45 3.44
C GLY A 147 -12.14 11.27 3.54
N VAL A 148 -10.83 11.51 3.56
CA VAL A 148 -9.80 10.49 3.83
C VAL A 148 -9.21 10.73 5.21
N TYR A 149 -9.01 9.65 5.94
CA TYR A 149 -8.36 9.67 7.25
C TYR A 149 -7.36 8.51 7.33
N ALA A 150 -6.11 8.83 7.51
CA ALA A 150 -5.03 7.85 7.67
C ALA A 150 -4.29 8.05 8.99
N THR A 151 -3.91 6.94 9.62
CA THR A 151 -3.18 6.92 10.89
C THR A 151 -2.10 5.85 10.88
N ARG A 152 -1.05 6.05 11.68
CA ARG A 152 -0.09 5.02 12.05
C ARG A 152 -0.56 4.29 13.30
N ALA A 153 -0.90 3.02 13.18
CA ALA A 153 -1.46 2.26 14.29
C ALA A 153 -0.40 1.68 15.23
N GLY A 154 0.76 1.27 14.72
CA GLY A 154 1.82 0.59 15.47
C GLY A 154 2.77 1.49 16.25
N GLY A 155 2.65 2.79 16.13
CA GLY A 155 3.45 3.78 16.86
C GLY A 155 4.70 4.30 16.13
N ALA A 156 5.08 3.71 14.99
CA ALA A 156 6.21 4.16 14.18
C ALA A 156 5.97 3.91 12.70
N PHE A 157 6.54 2.86 12.12
CA PHE A 157 6.57 2.56 10.69
C PHE A 157 5.65 1.38 10.37
N GLY A 158 5.02 1.41 9.18
CA GLY A 158 4.48 0.22 8.53
C GLY A 158 3.01 -0.13 8.80
N ASP A 159 2.43 0.30 9.90
CA ASP A 159 1.07 -0.07 10.34
C ASP A 159 0.01 0.99 10.01
N SER A 160 0.21 1.72 8.94
CA SER A 160 -0.77 2.72 8.51
C SER A 160 -2.13 2.10 8.18
N ARG A 161 -3.17 2.82 8.56
CA ARG A 161 -4.56 2.49 8.23
C ARG A 161 -5.18 3.67 7.49
N ILE A 162 -6.07 3.37 6.57
CA ILE A 162 -6.80 4.38 5.80
C ILE A 162 -8.28 4.09 5.82
N ASN A 163 -9.04 5.14 6.01
CA ASN A 163 -10.50 5.13 5.86
C ASN A 163 -10.88 6.18 4.81
N VAL A 164 -11.76 5.81 3.91
CA VAL A 164 -12.34 6.71 2.91
C VAL A 164 -13.83 6.85 3.21
N ARG A 165 -14.29 8.07 3.52
CA ARG A 165 -15.68 8.33 3.97
C ARG A 165 -16.11 7.46 5.17
N GLY A 166 -15.18 7.11 6.07
CA GLY A 166 -15.43 6.24 7.22
C GLY A 166 -15.43 4.73 6.90
N PHE A 167 -15.30 4.35 5.63
CA PHE A 167 -15.12 2.95 5.25
C PHE A 167 -13.66 2.54 5.35
N ASP A 168 -13.40 1.42 5.97
CA ASP A 168 -12.06 0.87 6.12
C ASP A 168 -11.50 0.30 4.79
N SER A 169 -10.22 -0.12 4.82
CA SER A 169 -9.53 -0.63 3.64
C SER A 169 -10.16 -1.91 3.04
N GLN A 170 -10.95 -2.68 3.80
CA GLN A 170 -11.66 -3.86 3.26
C GLN A 170 -12.76 -3.47 2.27
N ASN A 171 -13.22 -2.23 2.34
CA ASN A 171 -14.32 -1.68 1.58
C ASN A 171 -13.90 -0.58 0.60
N THR A 172 -12.58 -0.40 0.47
CA THR A 172 -11.94 0.53 -0.46
C THR A 172 -11.01 -0.25 -1.38
N ALA A 173 -11.22 -0.17 -2.68
CA ALA A 173 -10.30 -0.79 -3.63
C ALA A 173 -9.00 0.01 -3.70
N VAL A 174 -7.86 -0.67 -3.66
CA VAL A 174 -6.55 -0.06 -3.89
C VAL A 174 -5.93 -0.72 -5.11
N LEU A 175 -5.54 0.10 -6.06
CA LEU A 175 -4.96 -0.33 -7.33
C LEU A 175 -3.56 0.26 -7.47
N ILE A 176 -2.61 -0.56 -7.89
CA ILE A 176 -1.26 -0.12 -8.26
C ILE A 176 -1.09 -0.47 -9.74
N ASN A 177 -0.96 0.55 -10.58
CA ASN A 177 -0.94 0.40 -12.05
C ASN A 177 -2.12 -0.44 -12.58
N GLY A 178 -3.32 -0.23 -12.02
CA GLY A 178 -4.52 -0.98 -12.37
C GLY A 178 -4.67 -2.35 -11.73
N ILE A 179 -3.65 -2.85 -11.04
CA ILE A 179 -3.66 -4.17 -10.39
C ILE A 179 -4.24 -4.04 -8.98
N PRO A 180 -5.32 -4.74 -8.64
CA PRO A 180 -5.86 -4.76 -7.28
C PRO A 180 -4.91 -5.43 -6.31
N VAL A 181 -4.58 -4.74 -5.21
CA VAL A 181 -3.63 -5.21 -4.19
C VAL A 181 -4.28 -5.56 -2.86
N ASN A 182 -5.59 -5.41 -2.76
CA ASN A 182 -6.35 -5.89 -1.61
C ASN A 182 -6.18 -7.40 -1.46
N ASP A 183 -6.02 -7.85 -0.23
CA ASP A 183 -5.93 -9.28 0.10
C ASP A 183 -7.22 -10.01 -0.31
N MET A 184 -7.08 -11.19 -0.93
CA MET A 184 -8.21 -11.92 -1.50
C MET A 184 -9.06 -12.64 -0.44
N GLU A 185 -8.54 -12.85 0.76
CA GLU A 185 -9.26 -13.53 1.84
C GLU A 185 -10.06 -12.54 2.70
N ASN A 186 -9.42 -11.42 3.10
CA ASN A 186 -10.00 -10.47 4.05
C ASN A 186 -10.27 -9.07 3.48
N GLY A 187 -9.86 -8.79 2.24
CA GLY A 187 -10.06 -7.51 1.56
C GLY A 187 -9.16 -6.37 2.03
N ARG A 188 -8.27 -6.56 3.01
CA ARG A 188 -7.43 -5.50 3.58
C ARG A 188 -6.22 -5.18 2.72
N VAL A 189 -5.70 -3.96 2.90
CA VAL A 189 -4.39 -3.56 2.40
C VAL A 189 -3.46 -3.37 3.59
N TYR A 190 -2.34 -4.08 3.57
CA TYR A 190 -1.27 -3.97 4.57
C TYR A 190 -0.20 -3.04 3.99
N TRP A 191 -0.23 -1.78 4.41
CA TRP A 191 0.58 -0.72 3.81
C TRP A 191 2.09 -0.89 4.03
N SER A 192 2.51 -1.59 5.08
CA SER A 192 3.89 -2.00 5.29
C SER A 192 4.50 -2.77 4.10
N ASN A 193 3.67 -3.51 3.36
CA ASN A 193 4.11 -4.25 2.17
C ASN A 193 4.44 -3.34 0.98
N TRP A 194 4.08 -2.06 1.07
CA TRP A 194 4.20 -1.05 0.02
C TRP A 194 4.99 0.18 0.48
N SER A 195 5.77 0.05 1.55
CA SER A 195 6.47 1.15 2.21
C SER A 195 7.41 1.95 1.31
N GLY A 196 7.99 1.30 0.31
CA GLY A 196 8.85 1.96 -0.67
C GLY A 196 8.15 2.51 -1.90
N LEU A 197 6.84 2.29 -2.03
CA LEU A 197 6.08 2.71 -3.21
C LEU A 197 6.10 4.23 -3.40
N THR A 198 6.18 4.99 -2.30
CA THR A 198 6.29 6.45 -2.30
C THR A 198 7.46 6.98 -3.15
N ASP A 199 8.55 6.23 -3.27
CA ASP A 199 9.74 6.65 -4.01
C ASP A 199 9.55 6.55 -5.54
N VAL A 200 8.56 5.79 -5.99
CA VAL A 200 8.30 5.50 -7.40
C VAL A 200 6.92 5.97 -7.90
N VAL A 201 6.09 6.51 -7.02
CA VAL A 201 4.76 7.01 -7.40
C VAL A 201 4.88 8.26 -8.25
N SER A 202 4.16 8.27 -9.37
CA SER A 202 4.01 9.43 -10.27
C SER A 202 2.71 10.19 -10.04
N ALA A 203 1.65 9.49 -9.66
CA ALA A 203 0.36 10.09 -9.35
C ALA A 203 -0.46 9.17 -8.43
N MET A 204 -1.31 9.77 -7.62
CA MET A 204 -2.36 9.07 -6.88
C MET A 204 -3.70 9.72 -7.09
N GLN A 205 -4.73 8.93 -7.27
CA GLN A 205 -6.09 9.42 -7.37
C GLN A 205 -7.00 8.69 -6.38
N VAL A 206 -7.76 9.45 -5.62
CA VAL A 206 -8.81 8.95 -4.73
C VAL A 206 -10.15 9.28 -5.33
N GLN A 207 -10.87 8.26 -5.76
CA GLN A 207 -12.27 8.33 -6.19
C GLN A 207 -13.13 7.92 -4.99
N ARG A 208 -13.96 8.80 -4.50
CA ARG A 208 -14.78 8.56 -3.30
C ARG A 208 -16.17 8.06 -3.66
N GLY A 209 -16.73 7.18 -2.83
CA GLY A 209 -18.06 6.60 -3.03
C GLY A 209 -18.07 5.45 -4.02
N LEU A 210 -19.17 5.28 -4.74
CA LEU A 210 -19.37 4.13 -5.64
C LEU A 210 -18.39 4.09 -6.83
N GLY A 211 -17.69 5.19 -7.06
CA GLY A 211 -16.59 5.33 -8.02
C GLY A 211 -16.99 5.03 -9.47
N ALA A 212 -16.14 5.47 -10.38
CA ALA A 212 -16.21 5.11 -11.79
C ALA A 212 -15.24 3.96 -12.15
N SER A 213 -14.77 3.21 -11.13
CA SER A 213 -13.89 2.08 -11.38
C SER A 213 -14.53 1.10 -12.35
N LYS A 214 -13.87 0.87 -13.47
CA LYS A 214 -14.30 -0.04 -14.55
C LYS A 214 -14.07 -1.51 -14.22
N LEU A 215 -13.74 -1.86 -12.97
CA LEU A 215 -13.46 -3.21 -12.54
C LEU A 215 -14.72 -3.92 -11.99
N ALA A 216 -14.72 -5.23 -12.05
CA ALA A 216 -15.75 -6.06 -11.45
C ALA A 216 -15.74 -6.07 -9.91
N ILE A 217 -14.90 -5.23 -9.27
CA ILE A 217 -14.72 -5.16 -7.82
C ILE A 217 -15.84 -4.36 -7.17
N SER A 218 -16.38 -4.86 -6.06
CA SER A 218 -17.37 -4.14 -5.25
C SER A 218 -16.65 -3.25 -4.22
N SER A 219 -16.33 -2.02 -4.60
CA SER A 219 -15.80 -0.99 -3.69
C SER A 219 -16.91 -0.04 -3.23
N VAL A 220 -17.14 0.04 -1.94
CA VAL A 220 -18.20 0.86 -1.33
C VAL A 220 -17.67 2.23 -0.90
N GLY A 221 -16.49 2.25 -0.30
CA GLY A 221 -15.83 3.48 0.19
C GLY A 221 -15.24 4.33 -0.90
N GLY A 222 -14.78 3.70 -1.98
CA GLY A 222 -14.11 4.35 -3.10
C GLY A 222 -12.94 3.55 -3.64
N THR A 223 -12.18 4.16 -4.53
CA THR A 223 -11.01 3.56 -5.16
C THR A 223 -9.80 4.46 -5.00
N ILE A 224 -8.68 3.92 -4.58
CA ILE A 224 -7.39 4.59 -4.54
C ILE A 224 -6.56 4.00 -5.68
N ASN A 225 -6.24 4.81 -6.69
CA ASN A 225 -5.37 4.45 -7.79
C ASN A 225 -3.98 5.03 -7.54
N VAL A 226 -2.97 4.18 -7.57
CA VAL A 226 -1.56 4.57 -7.45
C VAL A 226 -0.87 4.23 -8.77
N LEU A 227 -0.30 5.23 -9.41
CA LEU A 227 0.55 5.03 -10.59
C LEU A 227 2.01 5.15 -10.20
N THR A 228 2.81 4.23 -10.64
CA THR A 228 4.26 4.32 -10.51
C THR A 228 4.87 5.00 -11.74
N LYS A 229 6.05 5.55 -11.54
CA LYS A 229 6.83 6.13 -12.63
C LYS A 229 7.07 5.08 -13.70
N SER A 230 6.57 5.36 -14.89
CA SER A 230 6.83 4.57 -16.08
C SER A 230 8.11 5.04 -16.77
N THR A 231 8.35 4.55 -17.95
CA THR A 231 9.52 4.73 -18.77
C THR A 231 9.63 6.10 -19.47
N GLU A 232 8.72 7.03 -19.23
CA GLU A 232 8.71 8.38 -19.84
C GLU A 232 9.68 9.37 -19.18
N LEU A 233 10.52 8.90 -18.29
CA LEU A 233 11.43 9.77 -17.55
C LEU A 233 12.58 10.22 -18.44
N THR A 234 12.94 11.50 -18.32
CA THR A 234 14.18 12.03 -18.85
C THR A 234 15.38 11.24 -18.32
N LYS A 235 16.38 11.01 -19.18
CA LYS A 235 17.63 10.37 -18.78
C LYS A 235 18.24 11.08 -17.58
N GLY A 236 18.53 10.34 -16.52
CA GLY A 236 19.14 10.91 -15.33
C GLY A 236 19.12 9.97 -14.15
N GLY A 237 19.70 10.40 -13.06
CA GLY A 237 19.71 9.66 -11.80
C GLY A 237 19.65 10.59 -10.60
N LYS A 238 19.24 10.03 -9.45
CA LYS A 238 19.13 10.73 -8.17
C LYS A 238 19.75 9.88 -7.08
N ILE A 239 20.56 10.51 -6.23
CA ILE A 239 20.96 9.96 -4.93
C ILE A 239 20.47 10.96 -3.88
N ALA A 240 19.74 10.46 -2.89
CA ALA A 240 19.20 11.27 -1.80
C ALA A 240 19.42 10.58 -0.46
N ALA A 241 19.66 11.38 0.59
CA ALA A 241 19.69 10.93 1.96
C ALA A 241 18.80 11.85 2.81
N THR A 242 18.02 11.26 3.70
CA THR A 242 17.14 11.96 4.63
C THR A 242 17.44 11.46 6.03
N VAL A 243 17.57 12.38 6.98
CA VAL A 243 17.71 12.07 8.41
C VAL A 243 16.63 12.78 9.19
N GLY A 244 16.21 12.19 10.29
CA GLY A 244 15.12 12.73 11.13
C GLY A 244 15.24 12.32 12.59
N ASN A 245 14.21 12.60 13.36
CA ASN A 245 14.14 12.22 14.77
C ASN A 245 14.13 10.70 14.96
N ASP A 246 14.46 10.25 16.14
CA ASP A 246 14.40 8.85 16.58
C ASP A 246 15.17 7.91 15.63
N GLY A 247 16.40 8.32 15.27
CA GLY A 247 17.29 7.51 14.45
C GLY A 247 16.85 7.35 12.97
N TYR A 248 15.80 8.08 12.53
CA TYR A 248 15.31 7.95 11.15
C TYR A 248 16.40 8.29 10.13
N MET A 249 16.68 7.33 9.26
CA MET A 249 17.57 7.50 8.12
C MET A 249 16.96 6.81 6.88
N LYS A 250 16.91 7.54 5.77
CA LYS A 250 16.50 7.00 4.48
C LYS A 250 17.53 7.37 3.40
N THR A 251 17.91 6.38 2.60
CA THR A 251 18.76 6.57 1.42
C THR A 251 18.03 6.06 0.19
N VAL A 252 18.15 6.80 -0.91
CA VAL A 252 17.51 6.47 -2.20
C VAL A 252 18.54 6.64 -3.31
N ALA A 253 18.62 5.66 -4.19
CA ALA A 253 19.37 5.74 -5.44
C ALA A 253 18.44 5.34 -6.59
N SER A 254 18.35 6.16 -7.64
CA SER A 254 17.57 5.84 -8.82
C SER A 254 18.31 6.25 -10.10
N TYR A 255 17.99 5.56 -11.19
CA TYR A 255 18.52 5.86 -12.51
C TYR A 255 17.48 5.52 -13.59
N ASN A 256 17.35 6.43 -14.56
CA ASN A 256 16.49 6.28 -15.72
C ASN A 256 17.32 6.48 -16.99
N THR A 257 17.15 5.59 -17.95
CA THR A 257 17.87 5.73 -19.24
C THR A 257 17.28 6.84 -20.12
N GLY A 258 16.02 7.24 -19.85
CA GLY A 258 15.19 7.90 -20.82
C GLY A 258 14.87 6.95 -21.98
N GLU A 259 14.19 7.44 -22.99
CA GLU A 259 13.95 6.69 -24.23
C GLU A 259 15.26 6.47 -24.97
N MET A 260 15.53 5.24 -25.33
CA MET A 260 16.67 4.79 -26.11
C MET A 260 16.22 4.47 -27.55
N GLU A 261 17.17 4.35 -28.46
CA GLU A 261 16.93 3.93 -29.84
C GLU A 261 16.11 2.62 -29.89
N GLY A 262 15.07 2.56 -30.73
CA GLY A 262 14.14 1.45 -30.81
C GLY A 262 12.99 1.48 -29.80
N GLY A 263 12.75 2.63 -29.14
CA GLY A 263 11.60 2.84 -28.25
C GLY A 263 11.72 2.16 -26.89
N HIS A 264 12.92 1.83 -26.44
CA HIS A 264 13.16 1.16 -25.16
C HIS A 264 13.46 2.17 -24.05
N ALA A 265 13.06 1.87 -22.83
CA ALA A 265 13.46 2.63 -21.64
C ALA A 265 13.58 1.72 -20.40
N LEU A 266 14.48 2.08 -19.49
CA LEU A 266 14.71 1.35 -18.23
C LEU A 266 14.75 2.34 -17.06
N SER A 267 14.04 1.99 -15.99
CA SER A 267 14.04 2.72 -14.72
C SER A 267 14.41 1.78 -13.59
N LEU A 268 15.35 2.19 -12.77
CA LEU A 268 15.82 1.44 -11.60
C LEU A 268 15.75 2.34 -10.36
N LEU A 269 15.33 1.76 -9.26
CA LEU A 269 15.40 2.40 -7.95
C LEU A 269 15.72 1.38 -6.88
N PHE A 270 16.55 1.80 -5.94
CA PHE A 270 16.81 1.10 -4.69
C PHE A 270 16.82 2.09 -3.53
N SER A 271 16.14 1.74 -2.43
CA SER A 271 16.16 2.56 -1.21
C SER A 271 16.25 1.69 0.04
N ARG A 272 16.78 2.29 1.12
CA ARG A 272 16.78 1.73 2.47
C ARG A 272 16.26 2.78 3.44
N VAL A 273 15.43 2.34 4.37
CA VAL A 273 14.93 3.15 5.47
C VAL A 273 15.12 2.40 6.78
N GLU A 274 15.53 3.10 7.83
CA GLU A 274 15.67 2.56 9.18
C GLU A 274 15.41 3.64 10.23
N GLY A 275 15.15 3.22 11.47
CA GLY A 275 14.98 4.10 12.62
C GLY A 275 14.56 3.34 13.87
N ASP A 276 14.67 4.02 15.03
CA ASP A 276 14.29 3.48 16.33
C ASP A 276 12.78 3.59 16.59
N GLY A 277 12.13 4.54 15.91
CA GLY A 277 10.71 4.86 16.10
C GLY A 277 10.45 5.76 17.30
N TYR A 278 9.34 6.51 17.25
CA TYR A 278 8.94 7.44 18.32
C TYR A 278 8.60 6.73 19.64
N VAL A 279 7.95 5.58 19.54
CA VAL A 279 7.55 4.75 20.69
C VAL A 279 8.69 3.81 21.03
N ASN A 280 8.98 3.61 22.33
CA ASN A 280 10.08 2.76 22.79
C ASN A 280 9.97 1.34 22.19
N GLY A 281 11.10 0.83 21.68
CA GLY A 281 11.19 -0.50 21.11
C GLY A 281 10.41 -0.71 19.81
N THR A 282 10.12 0.35 19.04
CA THR A 282 9.45 0.27 17.74
C THR A 282 10.41 0.47 16.56
N MET A 283 11.62 -0.07 16.68
CA MET A 283 12.61 -0.06 15.61
C MET A 283 12.04 -0.63 14.30
N PHE A 284 12.54 -0.11 13.19
CA PHE A 284 12.20 -0.59 11.86
C PHE A 284 13.39 -0.58 10.91
N GLU A 285 13.37 -1.47 9.95
CA GLU A 285 14.30 -1.53 8.82
C GLU A 285 13.52 -2.01 7.60
N GLY A 286 13.70 -1.33 6.49
CA GLY A 286 13.05 -1.67 5.23
C GLY A 286 13.91 -1.32 4.02
N TYR A 287 13.70 -2.07 2.97
CA TYR A 287 14.29 -1.81 1.65
C TYR A 287 13.18 -1.67 0.64
N ASN A 288 13.48 -0.99 -0.45
CA ASN A 288 12.60 -0.97 -1.61
C ASN A 288 13.44 -1.08 -2.87
N TYR A 289 12.96 -1.86 -3.81
CA TYR A 289 13.51 -1.94 -5.15
C TYR A 289 12.41 -1.82 -6.19
N PHE A 290 12.74 -1.18 -7.28
CA PHE A 290 11.87 -1.02 -8.44
C PHE A 290 12.70 -1.19 -9.71
N MET A 291 12.18 -1.96 -10.64
CA MET A 291 12.67 -2.09 -12.00
C MET A 291 11.47 -1.93 -12.95
N GLY A 292 11.52 -0.92 -13.79
CA GLY A 292 10.54 -0.69 -14.85
C GLY A 292 11.25 -0.74 -16.20
N TYR A 293 10.78 -1.60 -17.09
CA TYR A 293 11.20 -1.66 -18.48
C TYR A 293 10.00 -1.34 -19.37
N GLY A 294 10.18 -0.48 -20.36
CA GLY A 294 9.18 -0.14 -21.33
C GLY A 294 9.70 -0.27 -22.74
N TRP A 295 8.78 -0.56 -23.62
CA TRP A 295 9.00 -0.59 -25.04
C TRP A 295 7.77 -0.09 -25.78
N ALA A 296 7.98 0.86 -26.69
CA ALA A 296 6.97 1.34 -27.63
C ALA A 296 7.42 0.97 -29.06
N SER A 297 6.48 0.48 -29.87
CA SER A 297 6.75 0.18 -31.28
C SER A 297 6.91 1.48 -32.10
N GLU A 298 7.69 1.45 -33.17
CA GLU A 298 7.92 2.61 -34.04
C GLU A 298 6.63 3.16 -34.69
N ASP A 299 5.58 2.33 -34.81
CA ASP A 299 4.28 2.73 -35.34
C ASP A 299 3.29 3.16 -34.24
N ASP A 300 3.75 3.34 -33.01
CA ASP A 300 2.97 3.70 -31.81
C ASP A 300 1.74 2.79 -31.54
N LYS A 301 1.70 1.60 -32.12
CA LYS A 301 0.57 0.69 -31.92
C LYS A 301 0.73 -0.17 -30.68
N HIS A 302 1.94 -0.56 -30.36
CA HIS A 302 2.22 -1.41 -29.23
C HIS A 302 3.01 -0.68 -28.15
N ASN A 303 2.55 -0.73 -26.94
CA ASN A 303 3.27 -0.28 -25.76
C ASN A 303 3.31 -1.43 -24.75
N VAL A 304 4.50 -1.80 -24.28
CA VAL A 304 4.73 -2.86 -23.30
C VAL A 304 5.48 -2.29 -22.12
N GLN A 305 4.99 -2.56 -20.92
CA GLN A 305 5.67 -2.21 -19.69
C GLN A 305 5.82 -3.45 -18.80
N VAL A 306 7.03 -3.72 -18.36
CA VAL A 306 7.34 -4.75 -17.36
C VAL A 306 7.77 -4.06 -16.07
N ILE A 307 7.13 -4.39 -14.96
CA ILE A 307 7.45 -3.83 -13.65
C ILE A 307 7.75 -4.97 -12.69
N VAL A 308 8.84 -4.83 -11.95
CA VAL A 308 9.15 -5.66 -10.78
C VAL A 308 9.45 -4.74 -9.60
N THR A 309 8.68 -4.89 -8.52
CA THR A 309 8.88 -4.08 -7.32
C THR A 309 8.62 -4.90 -6.06
N GLY A 310 9.26 -4.52 -4.97
CA GLY A 310 9.07 -5.13 -3.66
C GLY A 310 9.72 -4.32 -2.55
N ALA A 311 9.22 -4.54 -1.33
CA ALA A 311 9.63 -3.81 -0.13
C ALA A 311 9.78 -4.77 1.06
N PRO A 312 10.89 -5.54 1.15
CA PRO A 312 11.17 -6.31 2.35
C PRO A 312 11.36 -5.39 3.55
N GLN A 313 10.64 -5.66 4.64
CA GLN A 313 10.68 -4.82 5.83
C GLN A 313 10.46 -5.63 7.11
N VAL A 314 11.03 -5.13 8.20
CA VAL A 314 10.73 -5.54 9.56
C VAL A 314 10.45 -4.31 10.40
N HIS A 315 9.50 -4.41 11.32
CA HIS A 315 9.29 -3.37 12.32
C HIS A 315 8.68 -3.96 13.58
N ASN A 316 9.10 -3.43 14.71
CA ASN A 316 8.50 -3.74 15.98
C ASN A 316 7.26 -2.86 16.20
N GLN A 317 6.31 -3.37 16.97
CA GLN A 317 5.02 -2.72 17.12
C GLN A 317 4.72 -2.39 18.58
N ARG A 318 4.07 -1.23 18.81
CA ARG A 318 3.22 -1.05 19.95
C ARG A 318 1.89 -1.74 19.66
N THR A 319 1.50 -2.70 20.47
CA THR A 319 0.25 -3.39 20.23
C THR A 319 -0.94 -2.44 20.35
N ASN A 320 -1.90 -2.62 19.45
CA ASN A 320 -3.22 -2.01 19.50
C ASN A 320 -4.31 -3.08 19.77
N SER A 321 -3.91 -4.23 20.30
CA SER A 321 -4.83 -5.30 20.67
C SER A 321 -5.62 -4.91 21.91
N PHE A 322 -6.91 -5.21 21.92
CA PHE A 322 -7.83 -4.94 23.02
C PHE A 322 -7.36 -5.49 24.39
N TYR A 323 -6.50 -6.51 24.39
CA TYR A 323 -5.99 -7.16 25.60
C TYR A 323 -4.64 -6.62 26.09
N ASN A 324 -3.94 -5.79 25.33
CA ASN A 324 -2.57 -5.39 25.59
C ASN A 324 -2.33 -3.90 25.27
N MET A 325 -3.32 -3.06 25.49
CA MET A 325 -3.14 -1.61 25.33
C MET A 325 -2.73 -1.01 26.68
N ALA A 326 -1.71 -0.16 26.66
CA ALA A 326 -1.47 0.77 27.74
C ALA A 326 -2.70 1.68 27.89
N ASP A 327 -3.13 1.89 29.12
CA ASP A 327 -4.20 2.83 29.44
C ASP A 327 -3.65 4.23 29.75
N ALA A 328 -4.54 5.16 30.09
CA ALA A 328 -4.15 6.52 30.43
C ALA A 328 -3.23 6.58 31.67
N ALA A 329 -3.44 5.69 32.64
CA ALA A 329 -2.62 5.63 33.84
C ALA A 329 -1.21 5.11 33.55
N ASP A 330 -1.07 4.17 32.62
CA ASP A 330 0.23 3.71 32.14
C ASP A 330 1.02 4.85 31.47
N TYR A 331 0.36 5.64 30.60
CA TYR A 331 1.00 6.79 29.96
C TYR A 331 1.35 7.92 30.94
N GLU A 332 0.53 8.14 31.94
CA GLU A 332 0.83 9.09 33.01
C GLU A 332 2.04 8.64 33.83
N LYS A 333 2.14 7.34 34.14
CA LYS A 333 3.22 6.77 34.92
C LYS A 333 4.54 6.62 34.18
N TYR A 334 4.49 6.09 32.94
CA TYR A 334 5.67 5.67 32.19
C TYR A 334 5.99 6.60 31.00
N GLY A 335 5.14 7.60 30.70
CA GLY A 335 5.30 8.54 29.62
C GLY A 335 4.69 8.08 28.28
N ILE A 336 4.48 9.06 27.38
CA ILE A 336 3.76 8.85 26.11
C ILE A 336 4.49 7.91 25.12
N ARG A 337 5.79 7.70 25.29
CA ARG A 337 6.60 6.77 24.50
C ARG A 337 6.51 5.32 24.99
N TYR A 338 5.78 5.08 26.07
CA TYR A 338 5.66 3.76 26.66
C TYR A 338 5.10 2.72 25.68
N ASN A 339 5.74 1.54 25.69
CA ASN A 339 5.33 0.38 24.89
C ASN A 339 5.20 -0.85 25.79
N TYR A 340 4.01 -1.34 25.87
CA TYR A 340 3.64 -2.48 26.69
C TYR A 340 4.34 -3.80 26.33
N ASN A 341 4.88 -3.91 25.11
CA ASN A 341 5.55 -5.12 24.62
C ASN A 341 7.07 -5.06 24.67
N HIS A 342 7.62 -3.92 25.11
CA HIS A 342 9.04 -3.60 25.05
C HIS A 342 9.76 -3.93 26.36
N GLY A 343 11.02 -4.26 26.25
CA GLY A 343 11.98 -4.41 27.32
C GLY A 343 13.35 -4.80 26.76
N TYR A 344 14.25 -5.28 27.61
CA TYR A 344 15.61 -5.64 27.22
C TYR A 344 15.86 -7.12 27.49
N LEU A 345 16.46 -7.81 26.52
CA LEU A 345 16.95 -9.17 26.61
C LEU A 345 18.47 -9.15 26.44
N ASN A 346 19.22 -9.53 27.46
CA ASN A 346 20.68 -9.44 27.47
C ASN A 346 21.20 -8.03 27.10
N GLY A 347 20.52 -6.98 27.56
CA GLY A 347 20.87 -5.59 27.28
C GLY A 347 20.52 -5.10 25.88
N GLN A 348 19.89 -5.90 25.03
CA GLN A 348 19.41 -5.53 23.71
C GLN A 348 17.89 -5.32 23.73
N GLU A 349 17.41 -4.32 22.97
CA GLU A 349 15.97 -4.13 22.83
C GLU A 349 15.28 -5.38 22.30
N PHE A 350 14.20 -5.76 22.95
CA PHE A 350 13.40 -6.89 22.53
C PHE A 350 11.91 -6.58 22.69
N ASN A 351 11.12 -7.05 21.72
CA ASN A 351 9.69 -6.79 21.68
C ASN A 351 8.94 -8.08 21.31
N TRP A 352 7.78 -8.33 21.97
CA TRP A 352 6.91 -9.46 21.59
C TRP A 352 6.40 -9.35 20.17
N ARG A 353 6.10 -8.12 19.71
CA ARG A 353 5.41 -7.83 18.49
C ARG A 353 6.36 -7.27 17.46
N ARG A 354 6.70 -8.09 16.48
CA ARG A 354 7.45 -7.72 15.28
C ARG A 354 6.64 -8.12 14.06
N ASN A 355 6.43 -7.22 13.14
CA ASN A 355 5.97 -7.52 11.80
C ASN A 355 7.19 -7.67 10.89
N PHE A 356 7.17 -8.68 10.03
CA PHE A 356 8.20 -8.91 9.02
C PHE A 356 7.53 -9.42 7.77
N TYR A 357 7.76 -8.74 6.63
CA TYR A 357 7.06 -9.11 5.40
C TYR A 357 7.82 -8.66 4.15
N HIS A 358 7.71 -9.46 3.08
CA HIS A 358 8.13 -9.11 1.73
C HIS A 358 7.07 -9.59 0.75
N LYS A 359 6.52 -8.64 -0.04
CA LYS A 359 5.47 -8.89 -1.04
C LYS A 359 5.90 -8.33 -2.40
N PRO A 360 6.86 -8.96 -3.11
CA PRO A 360 7.16 -8.55 -4.46
C PRO A 360 5.98 -8.80 -5.40
N ILE A 361 5.88 -7.93 -6.40
CA ILE A 361 4.98 -8.06 -7.53
C ILE A 361 5.76 -7.88 -8.81
N ALA A 362 5.52 -8.77 -9.77
CA ALA A 362 5.95 -8.65 -11.15
C ALA A 362 4.72 -8.52 -12.04
N SER A 363 4.73 -7.57 -12.97
CA SER A 363 3.63 -7.36 -13.90
C SER A 363 4.13 -7.06 -15.30
N VAL A 364 3.32 -7.44 -16.28
CA VAL A 364 3.47 -7.07 -17.68
C VAL A 364 2.16 -6.39 -18.09
N ASN A 365 2.27 -5.17 -18.58
CA ASN A 365 1.16 -4.40 -19.13
C ASN A 365 1.42 -4.22 -20.63
N TRP A 366 0.42 -4.49 -21.43
CA TRP A 366 0.46 -4.36 -22.88
C TRP A 366 -0.74 -3.58 -23.36
N GLU A 367 -0.47 -2.56 -24.15
CA GLU A 367 -1.47 -1.77 -24.86
C GLU A 367 -1.30 -1.95 -26.36
N TYR A 368 -2.40 -2.15 -27.04
CA TYR A 368 -2.46 -2.31 -28.50
C TYR A 368 -3.54 -1.43 -29.10
N LYS A 369 -3.11 -0.41 -29.83
CA LYS A 369 -3.98 0.42 -30.68
C LYS A 369 -4.32 -0.39 -31.92
N ILE A 370 -5.45 -1.09 -31.90
CA ILE A 370 -5.92 -1.87 -33.04
C ILE A 370 -6.20 -0.94 -34.25
N ASN A 371 -6.80 0.19 -33.95
CA ASN A 371 -7.02 1.32 -34.87
C ASN A 371 -7.33 2.58 -34.06
N GLU A 372 -7.57 3.72 -34.72
CA GLU A 372 -7.82 5.03 -34.08
C GLU A 372 -8.97 5.03 -33.05
N SER A 373 -9.95 4.13 -33.23
CA SER A 373 -11.13 4.07 -32.35
C SER A 373 -11.15 2.85 -31.42
N THR A 374 -10.13 1.97 -31.47
CA THR A 374 -10.17 0.69 -30.73
C THR A 374 -8.82 0.38 -30.09
N ASN A 375 -8.81 0.33 -28.76
CA ASN A 375 -7.65 0.01 -27.95
C ASN A 375 -7.90 -1.26 -27.13
N LEU A 376 -6.93 -2.16 -27.11
CA LEU A 376 -6.89 -3.33 -26.24
C LEU A 376 -5.80 -3.14 -25.21
N SER A 377 -6.14 -3.27 -23.93
CA SER A 377 -5.17 -3.28 -22.83
C SER A 377 -5.20 -4.64 -22.14
N ALA A 378 -4.04 -5.20 -21.84
CA ALA A 378 -3.92 -6.44 -21.10
C ALA A 378 -2.84 -6.31 -20.04
N SER A 379 -3.14 -6.78 -18.84
CA SER A 379 -2.20 -6.86 -17.73
C SER A 379 -2.15 -8.29 -17.21
N ALA A 380 -0.96 -8.81 -16.96
CA ALA A 380 -0.74 -10.05 -16.25
C ALA A 380 0.23 -9.81 -15.11
N TYR A 381 -0.02 -10.41 -13.95
CA TYR A 381 0.80 -10.18 -12.77
C TYR A 381 0.93 -11.41 -11.89
N TYR A 382 2.04 -11.47 -11.18
CA TYR A 382 2.34 -12.49 -10.18
C TYR A 382 2.94 -11.84 -8.94
N SER A 383 2.44 -12.21 -7.77
CA SER A 383 2.96 -11.75 -6.48
C SER A 383 3.16 -12.93 -5.54
N VAL A 384 4.27 -12.91 -4.82
CA VAL A 384 4.60 -13.85 -3.76
C VAL A 384 4.74 -13.08 -2.46
N GLY A 385 3.97 -13.43 -1.44
CA GLY A 385 4.11 -12.83 -0.11
C GLY A 385 4.73 -13.82 0.85
N ARG A 386 5.75 -13.39 1.60
CA ARG A 386 6.39 -14.18 2.66
C ARG A 386 6.59 -13.31 3.88
N GLY A 387 6.11 -13.78 5.02
CA GLY A 387 6.28 -13.07 6.28
C GLY A 387 5.15 -13.32 7.27
N GLY A 388 5.10 -12.51 8.31
CA GLY A 388 4.15 -12.67 9.39
C GLY A 388 4.32 -11.66 10.51
N GLY A 389 3.74 -12.00 11.65
CA GLY A 389 3.86 -11.20 12.87
C GLY A 389 4.18 -12.07 14.09
N THR A 390 5.14 -11.64 14.90
CA THR A 390 5.48 -12.36 16.14
C THR A 390 4.49 -12.08 17.27
N GLY A 391 4.52 -12.91 18.27
CA GLY A 391 3.75 -12.79 19.52
C GLY A 391 4.13 -13.88 20.49
N ASP A 392 3.54 -13.81 21.66
CA ASP A 392 3.70 -14.81 22.70
C ASP A 392 2.89 -16.07 22.42
N ILE A 393 3.36 -17.19 22.96
CA ILE A 393 2.59 -18.42 23.18
C ILE A 393 3.07 -19.03 24.49
N GLY A 394 2.16 -19.67 25.21
CA GLY A 394 2.40 -20.23 26.53
C GLY A 394 1.81 -19.40 27.67
N ARG A 395 2.02 -19.85 28.87
CA ARG A 395 1.67 -19.15 30.12
C ARG A 395 2.68 -19.48 31.21
N LEU A 396 2.85 -18.56 32.12
CA LEU A 396 3.72 -18.74 33.27
C LEU A 396 2.93 -18.50 34.55
N GLY A 397 2.85 -19.50 35.43
CA GLY A 397 2.02 -19.47 36.62
C GLY A 397 0.55 -19.16 36.35
N GLY A 398 0.00 -19.63 35.19
CA GLY A 398 -1.36 -19.38 34.77
C GLY A 398 -1.64 -18.02 34.11
N ASN A 399 -0.62 -17.13 34.06
CA ASN A 399 -0.75 -15.79 33.53
C ASN A 399 -0.26 -15.69 32.09
N TYR A 400 -0.93 -14.85 31.27
CA TYR A 400 -0.49 -14.48 29.93
C TYR A 400 0.71 -13.52 30.00
N ALA A 401 1.50 -13.45 28.95
CA ALA A 401 2.62 -12.54 28.81
C ALA A 401 2.24 -11.05 28.97
N SER A 402 0.97 -10.72 28.75
CA SER A 402 0.42 -9.39 29.01
C SER A 402 0.25 -9.04 30.49
N SER A 403 0.44 -9.96 31.42
CA SER A 403 0.31 -9.67 32.86
C SER A 403 1.36 -8.64 33.33
N SER A 404 0.93 -7.72 34.20
CA SER A 404 1.83 -6.76 34.86
C SER A 404 2.90 -7.44 35.73
N ARG A 405 2.68 -8.70 36.12
CA ARG A 405 3.63 -9.50 36.92
C ARG A 405 5.00 -9.70 36.27
N PHE A 406 5.04 -9.63 34.92
CA PHE A 406 6.27 -9.85 34.14
C PHE A 406 6.96 -8.55 33.73
N ARG A 407 6.58 -7.43 34.36
CA ARG A 407 7.11 -6.10 34.11
C ARG A 407 7.79 -5.50 35.30
N ASN A 408 8.80 -4.70 35.02
CA ASN A 408 9.43 -3.86 35.98
C ASN A 408 8.44 -2.82 36.52
N GLU A 409 8.26 -2.73 37.82
CA GLU A 409 7.26 -1.83 38.43
C GLU A 409 7.57 -0.34 38.22
N MET A 410 8.85 0.03 38.04
CA MET A 410 9.28 1.42 37.87
C MET A 410 9.24 1.87 36.40
N THR A 411 9.61 0.98 35.46
CA THR A 411 9.72 1.34 34.05
C THR A 411 8.58 0.82 33.19
N GLY A 412 7.81 -0.15 33.69
CA GLY A 412 6.75 -0.83 32.93
C GLY A 412 7.26 -1.80 31.86
N GLU A 413 8.57 -1.90 31.67
CA GLU A 413 9.22 -2.76 30.68
C GLU A 413 9.10 -4.23 31.01
N VAL A 414 9.04 -5.09 30.01
CA VAL A 414 9.04 -6.54 30.20
C VAL A 414 10.42 -6.99 30.66
N GLU A 415 10.49 -7.70 31.81
CA GLU A 415 11.73 -8.25 32.34
C GLU A 415 12.08 -9.58 31.64
N TRP A 416 12.59 -9.49 30.42
CA TRP A 416 12.86 -10.64 29.53
C TRP A 416 13.86 -11.64 30.12
N ASP A 417 14.91 -11.14 30.77
CA ASP A 417 15.93 -12.01 31.37
C ASP A 417 15.35 -12.90 32.46
N GLN A 418 14.30 -12.44 33.16
CA GLN A 418 13.59 -13.26 34.15
C GLN A 418 12.75 -14.36 33.48
N ILE A 419 12.21 -14.09 32.31
CA ILE A 419 11.53 -15.13 31.49
C ILE A 419 12.53 -16.19 31.04
N VAL A 420 13.71 -15.79 30.59
CA VAL A 420 14.80 -16.70 30.19
C VAL A 420 15.25 -17.55 31.36
N ASN A 421 15.51 -16.93 32.51
CA ASN A 421 15.91 -17.65 33.75
C ASN A 421 14.84 -18.65 34.17
N SER A 422 13.56 -18.24 34.11
CA SER A 422 12.46 -19.16 34.44
C SER A 422 12.39 -20.32 33.48
N ASN A 423 12.42 -20.07 32.14
CA ASN A 423 12.31 -21.11 31.12
C ASN A 423 13.47 -22.12 31.19
N SER A 424 14.68 -21.68 31.53
CA SER A 424 15.90 -22.51 31.61
C SER A 424 16.12 -23.18 32.98
N GLY A 425 15.15 -23.06 33.88
CA GLY A 425 15.24 -23.70 35.22
C GLY A 425 16.17 -23.00 36.18
N GLN A 426 16.65 -21.80 35.90
CA GLN A 426 17.52 -21.01 36.78
C GLN A 426 16.74 -20.17 37.83
N GLY A 427 15.40 -20.14 37.71
CA GLY A 427 14.52 -19.35 38.55
C GLY A 427 14.41 -17.90 38.09
N GLY A 428 13.23 -17.49 37.61
CA GLY A 428 12.92 -16.10 37.32
C GLY A 428 12.37 -15.39 38.54
N ASN A 429 12.92 -14.22 38.88
CA ASN A 429 12.51 -13.39 39.99
C ASN A 429 12.22 -11.97 39.49
N TRP A 430 10.94 -11.61 39.44
CA TRP A 430 10.50 -10.32 38.95
C TRP A 430 10.51 -9.24 40.02
N SER A 431 10.69 -8.01 39.64
CA SER A 431 10.73 -6.83 40.51
C SER A 431 9.48 -6.70 41.40
N GLY A 432 8.31 -7.13 40.92
CA GLY A 432 7.04 -7.19 41.65
C GLY A 432 6.94 -8.34 42.68
N GLY A 433 8.04 -9.03 42.99
CA GLY A 433 8.08 -10.09 44.00
C GLY A 433 7.53 -11.45 43.56
N TYR A 434 7.24 -11.61 42.27
CA TYR A 434 6.81 -12.90 41.69
C TYR A 434 8.03 -13.75 41.36
N SER A 435 7.92 -15.07 41.57
CA SER A 435 8.98 -16.03 41.24
C SER A 435 8.38 -17.25 40.59
N TYR A 436 8.98 -17.67 39.46
CA TYR A 436 8.59 -18.86 38.74
C TYR A 436 9.82 -19.60 38.21
N ASN A 437 9.67 -20.91 38.06
CA ASN A 437 10.72 -21.76 37.54
C ASN A 437 10.11 -22.90 36.70
N ASN A 438 10.71 -23.16 35.54
CA ASN A 438 10.40 -24.35 34.74
C ASN A 438 11.16 -25.56 35.31
N ASN A 439 10.59 -26.76 35.13
CA ASN A 439 11.22 -28.02 35.50
C ASN A 439 11.64 -28.78 34.24
N ILE A 440 12.65 -29.64 34.42
CA ILE A 440 13.05 -30.58 33.34
C ILE A 440 11.88 -31.51 33.05
N ASP A 441 11.55 -31.63 31.77
CA ASP A 441 10.61 -32.64 31.28
C ASP A 441 11.22 -34.03 31.46
N ALA A 442 10.58 -34.89 32.25
CA ALA A 442 11.11 -36.21 32.63
C ALA A 442 11.28 -37.17 31.41
N ALA A 443 10.52 -36.96 30.37
CA ALA A 443 10.57 -37.82 29.17
C ALA A 443 11.74 -37.45 28.23
N THR A 444 12.08 -36.17 28.15
CA THR A 444 13.09 -35.66 27.23
C THR A 444 14.41 -35.27 27.89
N GLY A 445 14.41 -35.00 29.17
CA GLY A 445 15.55 -34.44 29.91
C GLY A 445 15.84 -32.96 29.58
N LEU A 446 14.89 -32.25 28.96
CA LEU A 446 15.02 -30.88 28.46
C LEU A 446 14.08 -29.93 29.20
N TYR A 447 14.38 -28.64 29.18
CA TYR A 447 13.47 -27.59 29.63
C TYR A 447 12.47 -27.26 28.51
N ILE A 448 11.29 -27.88 28.56
CA ILE A 448 10.26 -27.74 27.53
C ILE A 448 9.18 -26.81 28.05
N VAL A 449 8.83 -25.78 27.23
CA VAL A 449 7.64 -24.98 27.45
C VAL A 449 6.40 -25.73 26.96
N ASN A 450 5.41 -25.82 27.82
CA ASN A 450 4.16 -26.53 27.58
C ASN A 450 2.99 -25.55 27.77
N ASP A 451 2.12 -25.44 26.77
CA ASP A 451 0.92 -24.58 26.80
C ASP A 451 -0.39 -25.34 27.01
N GLN A 452 -0.33 -26.64 27.31
CA GLN A 452 -1.54 -27.41 27.51
C GLN A 452 -2.32 -26.97 28.77
N ASP A 453 -3.63 -27.01 28.70
CA ASP A 453 -4.49 -26.64 29.83
C ASP A 453 -4.39 -27.71 30.95
N GLU A 454 -4.04 -27.30 32.15
CA GLU A 454 -3.95 -28.16 33.34
C GLU A 454 -5.22 -28.99 33.57
N ARG A 455 -6.37 -28.51 33.14
CA ARG A 455 -7.66 -29.22 33.26
C ARG A 455 -7.77 -30.44 32.36
N VAL A 456 -6.95 -30.52 31.30
CA VAL A 456 -6.93 -31.64 30.37
C VAL A 456 -5.93 -32.71 30.80
N ASP A 457 -4.72 -32.31 31.20
CA ASP A 457 -3.60 -33.25 31.45
C ASP A 457 -3.00 -33.19 32.87
N GLY A 458 -3.44 -32.27 33.69
CA GLY A 458 -2.83 -32.02 34.99
C GLY A 458 -1.45 -31.34 34.95
N VAL A 459 -1.00 -30.94 33.74
CA VAL A 459 0.31 -30.28 33.57
C VAL A 459 0.13 -28.77 33.53
N LYS A 460 0.84 -28.09 34.44
CA LYS A 460 0.80 -26.61 34.48
C LYS A 460 1.53 -26.02 33.32
N ARG A 461 0.95 -24.98 32.75
CA ARG A 461 1.62 -24.07 31.80
C ARG A 461 2.80 -23.41 32.50
N ASN A 462 3.99 -23.57 31.94
CA ASN A 462 5.25 -23.41 32.64
C ASN A 462 6.24 -22.45 32.02
N GLY A 463 5.84 -21.72 30.98
CA GLY A 463 6.74 -20.79 30.33
C GLY A 463 6.14 -20.06 29.13
N PHE A 464 6.98 -19.23 28.52
CA PHE A 464 6.67 -18.51 27.29
C PHE A 464 7.73 -18.75 26.23
N VAL A 465 7.32 -18.80 24.98
CA VAL A 465 8.20 -18.65 23.80
C VAL A 465 7.63 -17.57 22.87
N ARG A 466 8.46 -16.96 22.05
CA ARG A 466 7.99 -16.10 20.98
C ARG A 466 7.77 -16.94 19.73
N ARG A 467 6.54 -16.89 19.21
CA ARG A 467 6.15 -17.54 17.98
C ARG A 467 5.93 -16.50 16.87
N ALA A 468 5.95 -16.90 15.60
CA ALA A 468 5.49 -16.12 14.47
C ALA A 468 4.21 -16.73 13.88
N SER A 469 3.17 -15.90 13.67
CA SER A 469 2.06 -16.22 12.79
C SER A 469 2.46 -15.84 11.38
N VAL A 470 2.69 -16.83 10.55
CA VAL A 470 3.08 -16.67 9.14
C VAL A 470 1.83 -16.58 8.28
N ASN A 471 1.78 -15.55 7.44
CA ASN A 471 0.70 -15.30 6.48
C ASN A 471 1.32 -15.09 5.10
N SER A 472 1.72 -16.17 4.48
CA SER A 472 2.31 -16.17 3.14
C SER A 472 1.25 -16.30 2.06
N HIS A 473 1.56 -15.92 0.82
CA HIS A 473 0.65 -16.14 -0.30
C HIS A 473 1.37 -16.30 -1.63
N ASN A 474 0.65 -16.89 -2.58
CA ASN A 474 0.93 -16.87 -4.00
C ASN A 474 -0.29 -16.32 -4.72
N PHE A 475 -0.12 -15.32 -5.56
CA PHE A 475 -1.20 -14.59 -6.20
C PHE A 475 -0.87 -14.34 -7.67
N VAL A 476 -1.73 -14.79 -8.57
CA VAL A 476 -1.61 -14.57 -10.01
C VAL A 476 -2.92 -14.02 -10.53
N GLY A 477 -2.84 -13.09 -11.47
CA GLY A 477 -4.03 -12.54 -12.11
C GLY A 477 -3.75 -11.96 -13.47
N SER A 478 -4.84 -11.70 -14.18
CA SER A 478 -4.84 -11.01 -15.46
C SER A 478 -6.09 -10.16 -15.61
N LEU A 479 -5.92 -9.05 -16.28
CA LEU A 479 -6.98 -8.09 -16.57
C LEU A 479 -6.88 -7.71 -18.05
N ILE A 480 -7.97 -7.82 -18.79
CA ILE A 480 -8.05 -7.48 -20.21
C ILE A 480 -9.19 -6.50 -20.38
N ASN A 481 -8.96 -5.41 -21.10
CA ASN A 481 -9.96 -4.39 -21.39
C ASN A 481 -9.91 -4.01 -22.88
N LEU A 482 -11.07 -3.97 -23.50
CA LEU A 482 -11.28 -3.45 -24.85
C LEU A 482 -12.06 -2.14 -24.75
N LYS A 483 -11.44 -1.04 -25.15
CA LYS A 483 -12.07 0.28 -25.26
C LYS A 483 -12.34 0.56 -26.73
N LYS A 484 -13.57 0.92 -27.05
CA LYS A 484 -13.99 1.25 -28.42
C LYS A 484 -14.80 2.54 -28.45
N GLU A 485 -14.34 3.50 -29.21
CA GLU A 485 -15.09 4.69 -29.57
C GLU A 485 -16.09 4.32 -30.66
N LEU A 486 -17.36 4.27 -30.31
CA LEU A 486 -18.47 3.97 -31.20
C LEU A 486 -18.83 5.19 -32.07
N SER A 487 -18.58 6.38 -31.54
CA SER A 487 -18.65 7.67 -32.20
C SER A 487 -17.81 8.68 -31.43
N GLU A 488 -17.66 9.91 -31.94
CA GLU A 488 -16.98 11.03 -31.24
C GLU A 488 -17.50 11.31 -29.81
N LYS A 489 -18.71 10.85 -29.48
CA LYS A 489 -19.39 11.12 -28.22
C LYS A 489 -19.70 9.85 -27.41
N LEU A 490 -19.51 8.67 -27.97
CA LEU A 490 -19.95 7.42 -27.36
C LEU A 490 -18.81 6.41 -27.32
N THR A 491 -18.41 6.02 -26.09
CA THR A 491 -17.34 5.05 -25.83
C THR A 491 -17.92 3.82 -25.14
N LEU A 492 -17.47 2.64 -25.56
CA LEU A 492 -17.74 1.35 -24.94
C LEU A 492 -16.45 0.80 -24.35
N ASP A 493 -16.46 0.44 -23.08
CA ASP A 493 -15.45 -0.38 -22.43
C ASP A 493 -16.03 -1.75 -22.08
N PHE A 494 -15.26 -2.80 -22.34
CA PHE A 494 -15.58 -4.16 -21.93
C PHE A 494 -14.33 -4.87 -21.42
N GLY A 495 -14.41 -5.54 -20.28
CA GLY A 495 -13.23 -6.18 -19.70
C GLY A 495 -13.51 -7.47 -18.92
N VAL A 496 -12.44 -8.23 -18.73
CA VAL A 496 -12.39 -9.50 -18.01
C VAL A 496 -11.29 -9.42 -16.96
N ASP A 497 -11.59 -9.91 -15.75
CA ASP A 497 -10.71 -9.92 -14.58
C ASP A 497 -10.64 -11.34 -14.02
N LEU A 498 -9.45 -11.95 -14.04
CA LEU A 498 -9.19 -13.31 -13.59
C LEU A 498 -8.11 -13.32 -12.51
N ARG A 499 -8.37 -14.00 -11.39
CA ARG A 499 -7.42 -14.09 -10.27
C ARG A 499 -7.42 -15.47 -9.65
N ASN A 500 -6.26 -15.91 -9.20
CA ASN A 500 -6.08 -17.13 -8.40
C ASN A 500 -5.12 -16.82 -7.25
N TYR A 501 -5.52 -17.17 -6.04
CA TYR A 501 -4.81 -16.87 -4.81
C TYR A 501 -4.73 -18.11 -3.94
N ARG A 502 -3.57 -18.33 -3.32
CA ARG A 502 -3.36 -19.29 -2.22
C ARG A 502 -2.77 -18.54 -1.05
N GLY A 503 -3.49 -18.44 0.05
CA GLY A 503 -2.98 -18.02 1.35
C GLY A 503 -2.44 -19.22 2.11
N ILE A 504 -1.30 -19.06 2.79
CA ILE A 504 -0.61 -20.11 3.55
C ILE A 504 -0.47 -19.60 4.97
N HIS A 505 -1.17 -20.22 5.91
CA HIS A 505 -1.28 -19.74 7.29
C HIS A 505 -0.84 -20.81 8.28
N TYR A 506 0.20 -20.49 9.07
CA TYR A 506 0.69 -21.38 10.11
C TYR A 506 1.41 -20.59 11.20
N ARG A 507 1.70 -21.26 12.33
CA ARG A 507 2.63 -20.76 13.34
C ARG A 507 3.92 -21.55 13.35
N ARG A 508 4.99 -20.87 13.73
CA ARG A 508 6.33 -21.45 13.94
C ARG A 508 7.01 -20.78 15.12
N LEU A 509 8.01 -21.42 15.68
CA LEU A 509 8.84 -20.81 16.71
C LEU A 509 9.74 -19.74 16.10
N ASP A 510 9.83 -18.61 16.81
CA ASP A 510 10.70 -17.49 16.46
C ASP A 510 11.85 -17.36 17.47
N HIS A 511 11.57 -17.52 18.77
CA HIS A 511 12.58 -17.45 19.81
C HIS A 511 12.13 -18.26 21.05
N LEU A 512 13.00 -19.13 21.56
CA LEU A 512 12.69 -20.05 22.67
C LEU A 512 12.80 -19.40 24.07
N LEU A 513 13.40 -18.20 24.18
CA LEU A 513 13.55 -17.46 25.43
C LEU A 513 14.16 -18.31 26.57
N GLY A 514 15.26 -19.05 26.28
CA GLY A 514 15.98 -19.87 27.25
C GLY A 514 15.46 -21.29 27.43
N ALA A 515 14.33 -21.64 26.84
CA ALA A 515 13.87 -23.04 26.81
C ALA A 515 14.65 -23.86 25.75
N ASP A 516 14.66 -25.18 25.91
CA ASP A 516 15.23 -26.10 24.93
C ASP A 516 14.22 -26.44 23.81
N GLY A 517 12.92 -26.25 24.06
CA GLY A 517 11.88 -26.55 23.09
C GLY A 517 10.47 -26.13 23.56
N TYR A 518 9.52 -26.33 22.68
CA TYR A 518 8.09 -26.13 22.89
C TYR A 518 7.33 -27.41 22.55
N ARG A 519 6.42 -27.82 23.41
CA ARG A 519 5.56 -28.99 23.18
C ARG A 519 4.24 -28.55 22.59
N ASP A 520 4.01 -28.92 21.35
CA ASP A 520 2.79 -28.66 20.61
C ASP A 520 1.82 -29.85 20.69
N PHE A 521 0.55 -29.58 20.96
CA PHE A 521 -0.53 -30.56 21.08
C PHE A 521 -1.64 -30.34 20.04
N ASP A 522 -1.53 -29.33 19.20
CA ASP A 522 -2.65 -28.84 18.39
C ASP A 522 -2.85 -29.61 17.10
N ASN A 523 -1.91 -30.48 16.70
CA ASN A 523 -2.04 -31.30 15.51
C ASN A 523 -2.57 -32.69 15.85
N VAL A 524 -3.82 -32.96 15.46
CA VAL A 524 -4.49 -34.27 15.68
C VAL A 524 -3.77 -35.44 15.01
N ASN A 525 -2.82 -35.18 14.11
CA ASN A 525 -2.07 -36.19 13.37
C ASN A 525 -0.75 -36.59 14.07
N TYR A 526 -0.43 -36.07 15.25
CA TYR A 526 0.74 -36.52 16.01
C TYR A 526 0.53 -37.91 16.58
N SER A 527 1.46 -38.85 16.28
CA SER A 527 1.44 -40.23 16.76
C SER A 527 1.65 -40.26 18.26
N GLY A 528 1.44 -39.73 19.13
CA GLY A 528 1.60 -39.65 20.59
C GLY A 528 0.84 -38.49 21.20
N GLY A 529 -0.02 -37.84 20.41
CA GLY A 529 -0.87 -36.73 20.83
C GLY A 529 -0.11 -35.41 20.98
N SER A 530 1.23 -35.37 20.84
CA SER A 530 2.03 -34.14 20.90
C SER A 530 3.37 -34.27 20.18
N ALA A 531 4.03 -33.15 19.86
CA ALA A 531 5.38 -33.12 19.34
C ALA A 531 6.20 -32.03 20.00
N VAL A 532 7.47 -32.32 20.30
CA VAL A 532 8.42 -31.30 20.78
C VAL A 532 9.08 -30.64 19.57
N ARG A 533 9.05 -29.31 19.54
CA ARG A 533 9.63 -28.48 18.49
C ARG A 533 10.79 -27.68 19.08
N THR A 534 11.90 -27.69 18.38
CA THR A 534 13.15 -27.06 18.87
C THR A 534 13.75 -26.08 17.86
N THR A 535 13.30 -26.15 16.61
CA THR A 535 13.81 -25.30 15.52
C THR A 535 13.16 -23.93 15.56
N THR A 536 13.97 -22.88 15.61
CA THR A 536 13.53 -21.50 15.50
C THR A 536 13.82 -20.93 14.11
N TYR A 537 12.97 -20.05 13.66
CA TYR A 537 13.08 -19.41 12.34
C TYR A 537 13.10 -17.90 12.51
N GLY A 538 14.13 -17.25 11.96
CA GLY A 538 14.34 -15.82 12.08
C GLY A 538 13.21 -14.98 11.49
N SER A 539 13.07 -13.78 12.04
CA SER A 539 12.15 -12.72 11.58
C SER A 539 12.89 -11.42 11.26
N ASN A 540 14.11 -11.52 10.73
CA ASN A 540 14.94 -10.39 10.31
C ASN A 540 14.71 -10.07 8.83
N VAL A 541 15.10 -8.88 8.41
CA VAL A 541 14.93 -8.46 7.02
C VAL A 541 15.74 -9.32 6.04
N SER A 542 16.91 -9.82 6.48
CA SER A 542 17.74 -10.74 5.68
C SER A 542 17.02 -12.03 5.30
N ASP A 543 16.14 -12.54 6.17
CA ASP A 543 15.38 -13.78 5.96
C ASP A 543 14.27 -13.63 4.92
N LEU A 544 13.92 -12.39 4.57
CA LEU A 544 12.81 -12.06 3.67
C LEU A 544 13.20 -11.99 2.19
N TRP A 545 14.48 -11.93 1.86
CA TRP A 545 14.91 -11.80 0.46
C TRP A 545 14.64 -13.06 -0.36
N ASN A 546 14.65 -14.25 0.27
CA ASN A 546 14.30 -15.49 -0.40
C ASN A 546 12.79 -15.74 -0.35
N VAL A 547 12.02 -15.07 -1.22
CA VAL A 547 10.55 -15.22 -1.29
C VAL A 547 10.08 -16.55 -1.87
N PHE A 548 10.97 -17.28 -2.52
CA PHE A 548 10.70 -18.63 -3.06
C PHE A 548 11.11 -19.75 -2.11
N LYS A 549 11.47 -19.40 -0.86
CA LYS A 549 11.79 -20.39 0.16
C LYS A 549 10.63 -21.38 0.31
N ASP A 550 10.98 -22.67 0.33
CA ASP A 550 10.03 -23.74 0.66
C ASP A 550 9.63 -23.63 2.14
N THR A 551 8.36 -23.41 2.38
CA THR A 551 7.76 -23.30 3.72
C THR A 551 7.17 -24.63 4.21
N ASP A 552 7.09 -25.65 3.35
CA ASP A 552 6.47 -26.92 3.70
C ASP A 552 7.34 -27.69 4.71
N ASN A 553 8.67 -27.53 4.65
CA ASN A 553 9.64 -28.14 5.54
C ASN A 553 9.87 -27.41 6.87
N GLU A 554 9.24 -26.25 7.10
CA GLU A 554 9.33 -25.58 8.40
C GLU A 554 8.52 -26.33 9.45
N GLU A 555 9.06 -26.45 10.68
CA GLU A 555 8.31 -26.99 11.82
C GLU A 555 7.18 -26.03 12.17
N LYS A 556 5.96 -26.55 12.19
CA LYS A 556 4.74 -25.79 12.46
C LYS A 556 4.18 -26.17 13.82
N ILE A 557 3.53 -25.21 14.49
CA ILE A 557 2.88 -25.34 15.78
C ILE A 557 1.49 -24.69 15.73
N ASP A 558 0.61 -25.06 16.66
CA ASP A 558 -0.70 -24.45 16.94
C ASP A 558 -1.71 -24.57 15.78
N TYR A 559 -1.42 -24.08 14.60
CA TYR A 559 -2.26 -24.25 13.42
C TYR A 559 -1.50 -24.29 12.10
N HIS A 560 -2.06 -24.96 11.12
CA HIS A 560 -1.61 -24.92 9.73
C HIS A 560 -2.78 -25.11 8.78
N ASN A 561 -3.05 -24.10 7.95
CA ASN A 561 -4.09 -24.19 6.94
C ASN A 561 -3.77 -23.34 5.71
N ASP A 562 -4.35 -23.70 4.58
CA ASP A 562 -4.32 -22.94 3.34
C ASP A 562 -5.71 -22.46 2.94
N GLY A 563 -5.79 -21.23 2.50
CA GLY A 563 -6.96 -20.64 1.88
C GLY A 563 -6.79 -20.49 0.38
N PHE A 564 -7.74 -20.97 -0.41
CA PHE A 564 -7.73 -20.80 -1.86
C PHE A 564 -8.89 -19.92 -2.27
N VAL A 565 -8.60 -18.89 -3.07
CA VAL A 565 -9.62 -18.00 -3.63
C VAL A 565 -9.42 -17.87 -5.13
N ARG A 566 -10.49 -18.08 -5.89
CA ARG A 566 -10.55 -17.85 -7.34
C ARG A 566 -11.55 -16.74 -7.62
N TRP A 567 -11.19 -15.86 -8.52
CA TRP A 567 -12.06 -14.80 -8.99
C TRP A 567 -12.13 -14.82 -10.51
N SER A 568 -13.33 -14.70 -11.02
CA SER A 568 -13.60 -14.42 -12.43
C SER A 568 -14.68 -13.36 -12.52
N GLY A 569 -14.41 -12.29 -13.24
CA GLY A 569 -15.33 -11.18 -13.39
C GLY A 569 -15.35 -10.65 -14.82
N VAL A 570 -16.49 -10.13 -15.22
CA VAL A 570 -16.69 -9.39 -16.47
C VAL A 570 -17.34 -8.06 -16.13
N PHE A 571 -16.97 -7.02 -16.85
CA PHE A 571 -17.59 -5.69 -16.71
C PHE A 571 -17.76 -5.03 -18.07
N GLY A 572 -18.72 -4.12 -18.14
CA GLY A 572 -18.95 -3.30 -19.30
C GLY A 572 -19.45 -1.92 -18.91
N GLN A 573 -18.98 -0.88 -19.60
CA GLN A 573 -19.39 0.50 -19.42
C GLN A 573 -19.68 1.15 -20.76
N LEU A 574 -20.80 1.84 -20.85
CA LEU A 574 -21.12 2.73 -21.94
C LEU A 574 -21.08 4.16 -21.43
N GLU A 575 -20.32 5.01 -22.08
CA GLU A 575 -20.15 6.41 -21.72
C GLU A 575 -20.47 7.31 -22.90
N TYR A 576 -21.36 8.27 -22.66
CA TYR A 576 -21.64 9.39 -23.58
C TYR A 576 -21.01 10.66 -22.99
N SER A 577 -20.25 11.39 -23.80
CA SER A 577 -19.62 12.65 -23.37
C SER A 577 -19.63 13.66 -24.51
N ASN A 578 -20.00 14.89 -24.19
CA ASN A 578 -19.81 16.06 -25.02
C ASN A 578 -19.26 17.20 -24.13
N ASP A 579 -19.21 18.44 -24.64
CA ASP A 579 -18.60 19.57 -23.93
C ASP A 579 -19.30 19.86 -22.57
N ASP A 580 -20.62 19.70 -22.51
CA ASP A 580 -21.43 20.06 -21.35
C ASP A 580 -21.89 18.86 -20.52
N LEU A 581 -22.13 17.72 -21.16
CA LEU A 581 -22.78 16.57 -20.52
C LEU A 581 -21.95 15.30 -20.67
N SER A 582 -21.71 14.62 -19.57
CA SER A 582 -21.17 13.25 -19.55
C SER A 582 -22.14 12.34 -18.78
N VAL A 583 -22.42 11.17 -19.35
CA VAL A 583 -23.30 10.16 -18.73
C VAL A 583 -22.64 8.79 -18.91
N PHE A 584 -22.61 7.99 -17.85
CA PHE A 584 -22.19 6.61 -17.97
C PHE A 584 -23.20 5.64 -17.33
N VAL A 585 -23.21 4.42 -17.84
CA VAL A 585 -23.86 3.25 -17.24
C VAL A 585 -22.85 2.11 -17.26
N GLN A 586 -22.68 1.44 -16.13
CA GLN A 586 -21.77 0.31 -15.96
C GLN A 586 -22.49 -0.85 -15.30
N GLY A 587 -22.20 -2.07 -15.79
CA GLY A 587 -22.58 -3.31 -15.14
C GLY A 587 -21.37 -4.23 -14.98
N ALA A 588 -21.34 -5.02 -13.90
CA ALA A 588 -20.34 -6.04 -13.70
C ALA A 588 -20.96 -7.28 -13.03
N MET A 589 -20.43 -8.43 -13.40
CA MET A 589 -20.74 -9.73 -12.79
C MET A 589 -19.45 -10.43 -12.43
N SER A 590 -19.46 -11.13 -11.30
CA SER A 590 -18.29 -11.89 -10.85
C SER A 590 -18.70 -13.19 -10.16
N ASN A 591 -17.81 -14.16 -10.22
CA ASN A 591 -17.88 -15.39 -9.43
C ASN A 591 -16.62 -15.51 -8.59
N GLN A 592 -16.79 -15.75 -7.30
CA GLN A 592 -15.70 -15.96 -6.36
C GLN A 592 -15.82 -17.37 -5.78
N GLY A 593 -14.81 -18.19 -6.00
CA GLY A 593 -14.69 -19.53 -5.44
C GLY A 593 -13.79 -19.52 -4.23
N PHE A 594 -14.18 -20.28 -3.19
CA PHE A 594 -13.45 -20.44 -1.95
C PHE A 594 -13.23 -21.93 -1.68
N GLN A 595 -12.04 -22.28 -1.19
CA GLN A 595 -11.68 -23.60 -0.74
C GLN A 595 -10.70 -23.48 0.43
N ARG A 596 -10.83 -24.34 1.44
CA ARG A 596 -9.92 -24.39 2.59
C ARG A 596 -9.28 -25.77 2.69
N GLU A 597 -8.01 -25.80 3.09
CA GLU A 597 -7.27 -27.01 3.42
C GLU A 597 -6.70 -26.87 4.83
N GLU A 598 -7.10 -27.76 5.74
CA GLU A 598 -6.78 -27.70 7.17
C GLU A 598 -5.92 -28.92 7.55
N PHE A 599 -4.67 -28.66 7.91
CA PHE A 599 -3.68 -29.73 8.13
C PHE A 599 -3.62 -30.21 9.59
N PHE A 600 -3.96 -29.35 10.55
CA PHE A 600 -3.80 -29.68 11.98
C PHE A 600 -5.07 -30.26 12.60
N ASN A 601 -6.22 -29.68 12.34
CA ASN A 601 -7.49 -30.08 12.96
C ASN A 601 -8.28 -31.12 12.14
N GLN A 602 -7.67 -31.66 11.07
CA GLN A 602 -8.29 -32.67 10.21
C GLN A 602 -7.31 -33.80 9.94
N THR A 603 -7.84 -35.03 9.86
CA THR A 603 -7.05 -36.18 9.44
C THR A 603 -6.84 -36.20 7.91
N PRO A 604 -5.76 -36.85 7.40
CA PRO A 604 -5.55 -37.01 5.98
C PRO A 604 -6.80 -37.56 5.28
N GLY A 605 -7.17 -36.96 4.15
CA GLY A 605 -8.40 -37.29 3.41
C GLY A 605 -9.60 -36.39 3.72
N ASN A 606 -9.63 -35.73 4.89
CA ASN A 606 -10.69 -34.78 5.28
C ASN A 606 -10.19 -33.33 5.35
N GLN A 607 -8.92 -33.12 5.01
CA GLN A 607 -8.24 -31.81 5.16
C GLN A 607 -8.79 -30.74 4.21
N LYS A 608 -9.21 -31.14 3.02
CA LYS A 608 -9.58 -30.22 1.95
C LYS A 608 -11.09 -30.19 1.73
N THR A 609 -11.67 -28.98 1.71
CA THR A 609 -13.08 -28.78 1.42
C THR A 609 -13.35 -28.78 -0.08
N ASP A 610 -14.62 -28.94 -0.47
CA ASP A 610 -15.04 -28.65 -1.83
C ASP A 610 -15.04 -27.14 -2.10
N TRP A 611 -15.01 -26.76 -3.38
CA TRP A 611 -15.11 -25.37 -3.80
C TRP A 611 -16.51 -24.82 -3.53
N LYS A 612 -16.58 -23.72 -2.76
CA LYS A 612 -17.79 -22.91 -2.61
C LYS A 612 -17.75 -21.72 -3.54
N ASN A 613 -18.59 -21.74 -4.56
CA ASN A 613 -18.69 -20.63 -5.52
C ASN A 613 -19.84 -19.68 -5.15
N ILE A 614 -19.59 -18.38 -5.20
CA ILE A 614 -20.54 -17.33 -4.86
C ILE A 614 -20.51 -16.28 -5.96
N SER A 615 -21.66 -16.09 -6.61
CA SER A 615 -21.80 -15.04 -7.64
C SER A 615 -22.19 -13.72 -7.03
N GLY A 616 -21.71 -12.64 -7.60
CA GLY A 616 -22.03 -11.27 -7.23
C GLY A 616 -22.08 -10.37 -8.45
N GLY A 617 -22.35 -9.10 -8.24
CA GLY A 617 -22.37 -8.14 -9.33
C GLY A 617 -22.80 -6.75 -8.88
N ASN A 618 -22.71 -5.82 -9.81
CA ASN A 618 -23.15 -4.45 -9.57
C ASN A 618 -23.72 -3.83 -10.85
N ILE A 619 -24.54 -2.84 -10.64
CA ILE A 619 -24.95 -1.88 -11.67
C ILE A 619 -24.85 -0.48 -11.09
N LYS A 620 -24.26 0.44 -11.83
CA LYS A 620 -24.12 1.83 -11.45
C LYS A 620 -24.16 2.75 -12.67
N GLY A 621 -24.50 4.01 -12.43
CA GLY A 621 -24.51 5.01 -13.45
C GLY A 621 -24.47 6.41 -12.85
N GLY A 622 -24.12 7.39 -13.67
CA GLY A 622 -24.05 8.77 -13.25
C GLY A 622 -24.05 9.73 -14.42
N ALA A 623 -24.29 10.99 -14.12
CA ALA A 623 -24.24 12.08 -15.06
C ALA A 623 -23.56 13.30 -14.45
N ASN A 624 -22.74 13.98 -15.23
CA ASN A 624 -22.17 15.29 -14.93
C ASN A 624 -22.65 16.30 -15.95
N TYR A 625 -23.04 17.49 -15.51
CA TYR A 625 -23.42 18.59 -16.38
C TYR A 625 -22.61 19.85 -16.02
N ASN A 626 -21.86 20.35 -16.98
CA ASN A 626 -21.11 21.60 -16.91
C ASN A 626 -22.04 22.78 -17.18
N ILE A 627 -22.48 23.46 -16.12
CA ILE A 627 -23.37 24.61 -16.23
C ILE A 627 -22.69 25.75 -17.02
N ASN A 628 -21.42 25.92 -16.81
CA ASN A 628 -20.53 26.86 -17.49
C ASN A 628 -19.05 26.45 -17.27
N ALA A 629 -18.10 27.24 -17.76
CA ALA A 629 -16.67 26.96 -17.62
C ALA A 629 -16.18 26.81 -16.18
N LYS A 630 -16.92 27.36 -15.19
CA LYS A 630 -16.51 27.36 -13.77
C LYS A 630 -17.33 26.42 -12.89
N SER A 631 -18.53 26.03 -13.31
CA SER A 631 -19.49 25.32 -12.46
C SER A 631 -19.99 24.04 -13.10
N ASN A 632 -20.08 22.98 -12.32
CA ASN A 632 -20.71 21.72 -12.71
C ASN A 632 -21.54 21.12 -11.58
N VAL A 633 -22.48 20.28 -11.94
CA VAL A 633 -23.25 19.42 -11.05
C VAL A 633 -23.13 17.98 -11.51
N TYR A 634 -23.13 17.04 -10.56
CA TYR A 634 -23.18 15.64 -10.91
C TYR A 634 -24.08 14.85 -9.97
N VAL A 635 -24.56 13.73 -10.48
CA VAL A 635 -25.29 12.71 -9.72
C VAL A 635 -24.77 11.33 -10.08
N ASN A 636 -24.71 10.43 -9.12
CA ASN A 636 -24.49 9.01 -9.37
C ASN A 636 -25.30 8.12 -8.43
N ALA A 637 -25.57 6.91 -8.89
CA ALA A 637 -26.28 5.88 -8.15
C ALA A 637 -25.76 4.51 -8.51
N GLY A 638 -25.84 3.57 -7.57
CA GLY A 638 -25.48 2.18 -7.85
C GLY A 638 -25.96 1.22 -6.78
N THR A 639 -26.01 -0.05 -7.18
CA THR A 639 -26.30 -1.15 -6.29
C THR A 639 -25.31 -2.29 -6.49
N TYR A 640 -24.96 -2.94 -5.37
CA TYR A 640 -23.99 -4.03 -5.33
C TYR A 640 -24.60 -5.24 -4.60
N SER A 641 -24.36 -6.42 -5.16
CA SER A 641 -24.42 -7.71 -4.48
C SER A 641 -22.98 -8.18 -4.27
N LYS A 642 -22.39 -7.82 -3.12
CA LYS A 642 -20.99 -8.05 -2.80
C LYS A 642 -20.83 -9.43 -2.15
N GLN A 643 -19.91 -10.25 -2.68
CA GLN A 643 -19.55 -11.52 -2.08
C GLN A 643 -18.90 -11.29 -0.70
N PRO A 644 -19.13 -12.19 0.26
CA PRO A 644 -18.50 -12.15 1.58
C PRO A 644 -17.01 -12.50 1.49
N ASN A 645 -16.25 -12.11 2.51
CA ASN A 645 -14.84 -12.49 2.65
C ASN A 645 -14.70 -13.95 3.13
N PHE A 646 -13.47 -14.50 3.09
CA PHE A 646 -13.15 -15.88 3.43
C PHE A 646 -13.63 -16.29 4.83
N ASP A 647 -13.43 -15.42 5.84
CA ASP A 647 -13.87 -15.65 7.23
C ASP A 647 -15.38 -15.76 7.40
N ALA A 648 -16.14 -15.21 6.46
CA ALA A 648 -17.59 -15.36 6.43
C ALA A 648 -18.04 -16.67 5.81
N VAL A 649 -17.22 -17.25 4.95
CA VAL A 649 -17.50 -18.51 4.27
C VAL A 649 -17.21 -19.70 5.17
N TYR A 650 -16.04 -19.70 5.82
CA TYR A 650 -15.59 -20.74 6.74
C TYR A 650 -15.57 -20.22 8.17
N ILE A 651 -16.51 -20.75 8.99
CA ILE A 651 -16.71 -20.29 10.35
C ILE A 651 -15.73 -20.93 11.34
N ASN A 652 -15.44 -20.22 12.42
CA ASN A 652 -14.65 -20.70 13.56
C ASN A 652 -13.25 -21.20 13.18
N TYR A 653 -12.64 -20.60 12.15
CA TYR A 653 -11.31 -21.00 11.64
C TYR A 653 -11.19 -22.48 11.23
N GLY A 654 -12.31 -23.13 10.90
CA GLY A 654 -12.37 -24.53 10.51
C GLY A 654 -12.89 -24.73 9.09
N ASN A 655 -13.11 -26.00 8.71
CA ASN A 655 -13.62 -26.40 7.39
C ASN A 655 -15.15 -26.29 7.25
N ASN A 656 -15.85 -25.86 8.30
CA ASN A 656 -17.31 -25.77 8.28
C ASN A 656 -17.78 -24.54 7.53
N LEU A 657 -18.66 -24.76 6.56
CA LEU A 657 -19.33 -23.69 5.84
C LEU A 657 -20.34 -22.97 6.74
N ASN A 658 -20.43 -21.66 6.57
CA ASN A 658 -21.44 -20.86 7.22
C ASN A 658 -22.84 -21.20 6.65
N PRO A 659 -23.79 -21.66 7.47
CA PRO A 659 -25.13 -22.02 7.01
C PRO A 659 -25.96 -20.81 6.55
N ASP A 660 -25.64 -19.62 7.07
CA ASP A 660 -26.32 -18.35 6.77
C ASP A 660 -25.62 -17.51 5.73
N LEU A 661 -24.76 -18.13 4.91
CA LEU A 661 -23.94 -17.45 3.93
C LEU A 661 -24.78 -16.73 2.87
N ARG A 662 -24.60 -15.41 2.76
CA ARG A 662 -25.28 -14.55 1.79
C ARG A 662 -24.41 -13.40 1.35
N ASN A 663 -24.76 -12.80 0.20
CA ASN A 663 -24.10 -11.59 -0.27
C ASN A 663 -24.54 -10.36 0.53
N GLU A 664 -23.61 -9.47 0.78
CA GLU A 664 -23.90 -8.13 1.30
C GLU A 664 -24.58 -7.29 0.21
N LYS A 665 -25.59 -6.51 0.57
CA LYS A 665 -26.33 -5.64 -0.35
C LYS A 665 -26.04 -4.19 -0.06
N VAL A 666 -25.55 -3.47 -1.04
CA VAL A 666 -25.21 -2.05 -0.91
C VAL A 666 -25.99 -1.26 -1.96
N VAL A 667 -26.58 -0.13 -1.53
CA VAL A 667 -27.18 0.86 -2.39
C VAL A 667 -26.59 2.21 -2.04
N GLY A 668 -26.07 2.92 -3.03
CA GLY A 668 -25.49 4.24 -2.85
C GLY A 668 -26.11 5.26 -3.80
N LEU A 669 -26.27 6.48 -3.30
CA LEU A 669 -26.72 7.67 -4.02
C LEU A 669 -25.77 8.82 -3.70
N GLU A 670 -25.40 9.60 -4.68
CA GLU A 670 -24.52 10.76 -4.51
C GLU A 670 -24.93 11.89 -5.43
N ALA A 671 -24.81 13.12 -4.95
CA ALA A 671 -24.93 14.34 -5.74
C ALA A 671 -23.83 15.32 -5.32
N GLY A 672 -23.32 16.08 -6.28
CA GLY A 672 -22.29 17.07 -6.02
C GLY A 672 -22.42 18.31 -6.88
N TYR A 673 -21.82 19.39 -6.38
CA TYR A 673 -21.65 20.66 -7.08
C TYR A 673 -20.18 21.08 -6.96
N GLY A 674 -19.58 21.44 -8.07
CA GLY A 674 -18.23 21.99 -8.16
C GLY A 674 -18.24 23.41 -8.71
N TYR A 675 -17.42 24.27 -8.12
CA TYR A 675 -17.08 25.59 -8.65
C TYR A 675 -15.57 25.77 -8.64
N ARG A 676 -14.99 26.19 -9.77
CA ARG A 676 -13.57 26.45 -9.92
C ARG A 676 -13.33 27.80 -10.57
N SER A 677 -12.44 28.58 -9.98
CA SER A 677 -11.90 29.80 -10.57
C SER A 677 -10.41 29.89 -10.28
N SER A 678 -9.70 30.86 -10.85
CA SER A 678 -8.28 31.09 -10.61
C SER A 678 -7.91 31.22 -9.11
N ASN A 679 -8.82 31.76 -8.28
CA ASN A 679 -8.53 32.12 -6.90
C ASN A 679 -9.40 31.36 -5.89
N PHE A 680 -10.29 30.48 -6.35
CA PHE A 680 -11.24 29.85 -5.45
C PHE A 680 -11.80 28.54 -6.03
N ASN A 681 -11.62 27.45 -5.32
CA ASN A 681 -12.18 26.15 -5.65
C ASN A 681 -13.13 25.71 -4.53
N PHE A 682 -14.33 25.28 -4.91
CA PHE A 682 -15.34 24.85 -3.97
C PHE A 682 -16.04 23.59 -4.48
N ASN A 683 -16.13 22.56 -3.63
CA ASN A 683 -16.83 21.32 -3.93
C ASN A 683 -17.74 20.93 -2.78
N VAL A 684 -18.99 20.59 -3.08
CA VAL A 684 -19.94 20.01 -2.14
C VAL A 684 -20.37 18.65 -2.64
N ASN A 685 -20.36 17.68 -1.74
CA ASN A 685 -20.82 16.32 -2.01
C ASN A 685 -21.82 15.91 -0.93
N ILE A 686 -22.96 15.40 -1.35
CA ILE A 686 -23.98 14.80 -0.49
C ILE A 686 -24.13 13.35 -0.91
N TYR A 687 -24.03 12.43 0.01
CA TYR A 687 -24.17 11.00 -0.29
C TYR A 687 -24.95 10.26 0.78
N LYS A 688 -25.59 9.19 0.35
CA LYS A 688 -26.26 8.21 1.20
C LYS A 688 -25.86 6.81 0.77
N THR A 689 -25.37 6.00 1.71
CA THR A 689 -25.08 4.58 1.49
C THR A 689 -25.90 3.74 2.47
N SER A 690 -26.66 2.79 1.93
CA SER A 690 -27.37 1.77 2.71
C SER A 690 -26.68 0.44 2.53
N TRP A 691 -26.43 -0.27 3.62
CA TRP A 691 -25.73 -1.54 3.62
C TRP A 691 -26.50 -2.56 4.44
N LYS A 692 -26.83 -3.71 3.85
CA LYS A 692 -27.57 -4.82 4.46
C LYS A 692 -26.80 -6.12 4.37
N ASP A 693 -27.17 -7.07 5.19
CA ASP A 693 -26.61 -8.43 5.22
C ASP A 693 -25.08 -8.45 5.43
N ARG A 694 -24.56 -7.46 6.15
CA ARG A 694 -23.14 -7.34 6.44
C ARG A 694 -22.68 -8.43 7.40
N PHE A 695 -21.61 -9.14 7.06
CA PHE A 695 -20.99 -10.10 7.97
C PHE A 695 -20.21 -9.38 9.07
N LEU A 696 -20.53 -9.71 10.31
CA LEU A 696 -19.74 -9.32 11.47
C LEU A 696 -19.44 -10.57 12.30
N ARG A 697 -18.21 -10.60 12.79
CA ARG A 697 -17.75 -11.62 13.70
C ARG A 697 -17.77 -11.07 15.12
N ASP A 698 -18.49 -11.74 16.00
CA ASP A 698 -18.57 -11.39 17.42
C ASP A 698 -18.24 -12.60 18.28
N GLY A 699 -17.62 -12.35 19.43
CA GLY A 699 -17.38 -13.37 20.45
C GLY A 699 -18.62 -13.53 21.34
N VAL A 700 -19.22 -14.69 21.30
CA VAL A 700 -20.37 -15.02 22.19
C VAL A 700 -19.93 -16.01 23.25
N ARG A 701 -20.34 -15.77 24.49
CA ARG A 701 -20.17 -16.73 25.57
C ARG A 701 -21.50 -17.47 25.79
N VAL A 702 -21.55 -18.75 25.44
CA VAL A 702 -22.71 -19.60 25.65
C VAL A 702 -22.32 -20.64 26.69
N ASP A 703 -23.13 -20.78 27.76
CA ASP A 703 -22.95 -21.78 28.84
C ASP A 703 -21.54 -21.79 29.47
N GLY A 704 -20.92 -20.61 29.58
CA GLY A 704 -19.57 -20.47 30.14
C GLY A 704 -18.42 -20.79 29.19
N VAL A 705 -18.72 -21.23 27.97
CA VAL A 705 -17.73 -21.48 26.92
C VAL A 705 -17.65 -20.27 26.00
N ASN A 706 -16.43 -19.76 25.80
CA ASN A 706 -16.19 -18.71 24.80
C ASN A 706 -16.24 -19.34 23.41
N GLY A 707 -17.17 -18.88 22.60
CA GLY A 707 -17.30 -19.26 21.18
C GLY A 707 -17.30 -18.02 20.29
N ASN A 708 -16.95 -18.19 19.02
CA ASN A 708 -17.15 -17.15 18.01
C ASN A 708 -18.53 -17.38 17.39
N ALA A 709 -19.45 -16.43 17.57
CA ALA A 709 -20.69 -16.43 16.82
C ALA A 709 -20.47 -15.63 15.53
N ASN A 710 -20.85 -16.23 14.42
CA ASN A 710 -20.91 -15.53 13.15
C ASN A 710 -22.26 -14.85 13.05
N TYR A 711 -22.26 -13.54 13.00
CA TYR A 711 -23.45 -12.74 12.97
C TYR A 711 -23.78 -12.29 11.56
N TYR A 712 -24.93 -12.71 11.02
CA TYR A 712 -25.62 -12.01 9.94
C TYR A 712 -26.74 -11.22 10.57
N GLY A 713 -26.74 -9.94 10.40
CA GLY A 713 -27.91 -9.23 10.82
C GLY A 713 -27.72 -7.89 11.45
N ILE A 714 -26.67 -7.15 11.05
CA ILE A 714 -26.85 -5.72 11.17
C ILE A 714 -27.81 -5.31 10.08
N GLU A 715 -29.02 -5.08 10.52
CA GLU A 715 -29.99 -4.32 9.80
C GLU A 715 -29.32 -3.04 9.31
N GLN A 716 -29.61 -2.63 8.19
CA GLN A 716 -29.35 -1.41 7.47
C GLN A 716 -28.52 -0.32 8.22
N VAL A 717 -27.26 -0.18 7.87
CA VAL A 717 -26.43 0.99 8.24
C VAL A 717 -26.65 2.09 7.21
N HIS A 718 -27.07 3.26 7.66
CA HIS A 718 -27.22 4.45 6.82
C HIS A 718 -26.10 5.43 7.10
N TRP A 719 -25.35 5.77 6.07
CA TRP A 719 -24.34 6.82 6.12
C TRP A 719 -24.87 8.02 5.34
N ASN A 720 -25.11 9.16 6.04
CA ASN A 720 -25.56 10.41 5.44
C ASN A 720 -24.55 11.49 5.80
N TRP A 721 -23.88 12.10 4.83
CA TRP A 721 -22.90 13.15 5.09
C TRP A 721 -22.96 14.24 4.03
N ILE A 722 -22.67 15.47 4.49
CA ILE A 722 -22.46 16.64 3.64
C ILE A 722 -21.00 17.04 3.83
N TRP A 723 -20.23 17.02 2.75
CA TRP A 723 -18.86 17.52 2.74
C TRP A 723 -18.78 18.77 1.90
N TRP A 724 -18.11 19.80 2.42
CA TRP A 724 -17.70 20.97 1.67
C TRP A 724 -16.19 21.13 1.81
N CYS A 725 -15.51 21.56 0.76
CA CYS A 725 -14.10 21.82 0.74
C CYS A 725 -13.84 23.17 0.06
N LEU A 726 -13.11 24.00 0.74
CA LEU A 726 -12.61 25.29 0.25
C LEU A 726 -11.11 25.13 0.04
N TRP A 727 -10.64 25.39 -1.16
CA TRP A 727 -9.20 25.44 -1.48
C TRP A 727 -8.88 26.87 -1.91
N ASN A 728 -7.83 27.44 -1.34
CA ASN A 728 -7.21 28.67 -1.82
C ASN A 728 -6.19 28.36 -2.90
#